data_94f9766e2c115642b1e78d2cbfbdfecd
#
_entry.id   94f9766e2c115642b1e78d2cbfbdfecd
#
_cell.length_a   1.000
_cell.length_b   1.000
_cell.length_c   1.000
_cell.angle_alpha   90.00
_cell.angle_beta   90.00
_cell.angle_gamma   90.00
#
_symmetry.space_group_name_H-M   'P 1'
#
loop_
_entity.id
_entity.type
_entity.pdbx_description
1 polymer ?
#
loop_
_entity_poly.entity_id
_entity_poly.type
_entity_poly.pdbx_seq_one_letter_code
_entity_poly.pdbx_strand_id
1 'polypeptide(L)'
;MDIVDVLPLDAAGAVIVLWAVLGLLGLIMQRSPRLITNIIFPAGALVSLALAVTGLWALGEVASIAVLPLGLPDLPLHLRLDPLSAFFLILLGGASFGVSLFSAGYFRSMEGNTLGLLCLEYHLFLAGMALVLLADDAYMFMVAWETMALSSYFLVTTDHHVPDIRKAGYLYLLIAHVGAIAILLCFGVMQGGHGISAYTFDAMRAAHLTTFWASVAFLLALFGFGAKAGLLPMHVWLPEAHPAAPSPVSALMSGIMLKTAIYGILRITFDLLGAQQWWWGVLALALGLLTAVFGVMFAAVQGDMKRLLAYSSIENIGLLLVGIGLTIIFHVYGKDALAALSLTAALYHTLNHAFFKSLLFIGTGSILHATGERNMGRLGGLIHRMPWAAALMLVGVLSISGLPPFNGFVSEWLLLQAFLLSPGLPNSYINMLIPVAAALIALAAALAAYVMVKFYGIIFLGQPREQALEHAHDAGIWERIGLGWLALGCVALGLAPVFVIQQLDFVTQLLIGQGLGNSASGWLFLTPVDTERASYSPVFFLLAVLGVMLVTSLTVHRFYHGRLRRGPAWDCGFPAQTARMQDTAEGFGQPIRRIFEPFFKIESELPSAFDTQPRYHGRSDDRFWFALYLPIKQITEKLSSWVSLLQHGRIHLYLSYTFVTLVVLLAFV
;
A
#
# COMPACT_ATOMS: atom_id res chain seq x y z
N MET A 1 -12.28 37.28 25.76
CA MET A 1 -11.31 36.49 24.99
C MET A 1 -12.10 35.29 24.55
N ASP A 2 -12.76 35.45 23.40
CA ASP A 2 -13.60 34.38 22.85
C ASP A 2 -12.70 33.19 22.56
N ILE A 3 -13.01 32.05 23.15
CA ILE A 3 -12.37 30.77 22.83
C ILE A 3 -12.75 30.54 21.36
N VAL A 4 -11.81 30.74 20.46
CA VAL A 4 -11.99 30.34 19.06
C VAL A 4 -12.15 28.82 19.11
N ASP A 5 -13.36 28.35 18.80
CA ASP A 5 -13.62 26.90 18.68
C ASP A 5 -12.72 26.36 17.58
N VAL A 6 -11.65 25.67 17.97
CA VAL A 6 -10.72 25.04 17.04
C VAL A 6 -11.45 23.89 16.36
N LEU A 7 -11.57 23.96 15.04
CA LEU A 7 -12.15 22.88 14.23
C LEU A 7 -11.13 21.78 13.95
N PRO A 8 -11.55 20.53 13.76
CA PRO A 8 -10.64 19.44 13.36
C PRO A 8 -9.82 19.75 12.10
N LEU A 9 -10.40 20.51 11.16
CA LEU A 9 -9.71 20.94 9.94
C LEU A 9 -8.55 21.90 10.24
N ASP A 10 -8.70 22.81 11.21
CA ASP A 10 -7.63 23.74 11.62
C ASP A 10 -6.45 22.97 12.24
N ALA A 11 -6.77 21.94 13.06
CA ALA A 11 -5.75 21.08 13.64
C ALA A 11 -5.01 20.26 12.55
N ALA A 12 -5.71 19.75 11.54
CA ALA A 12 -5.10 19.06 10.40
C ALA A 12 -4.21 20.01 9.57
N GLY A 13 -4.67 21.24 9.33
CA GLY A 13 -3.88 22.30 8.69
C GLY A 13 -2.61 22.62 9.45
N ALA A 14 -2.70 22.76 10.78
CA ALA A 14 -1.53 23.01 11.64
C ALA A 14 -0.50 21.86 11.56
N VAL A 15 -0.94 20.61 11.53
CA VAL A 15 -0.06 19.44 11.37
C VAL A 15 0.70 19.50 10.04
N ILE A 16 0.01 19.84 8.94
CA ILE A 16 0.64 19.95 7.61
C ILE A 16 1.71 21.03 7.60
N VAL A 17 1.41 22.20 8.18
CA VAL A 17 2.38 23.30 8.32
C VAL A 17 3.55 22.87 9.18
N LEU A 18 3.33 22.16 10.29
CA LEU A 18 4.40 21.67 11.16
C LEU A 18 5.32 20.69 10.43
N TRP A 19 4.78 19.79 9.61
CA TRP A 19 5.62 18.91 8.78
C TRP A 19 6.47 19.71 7.79
N ALA A 20 5.89 20.69 7.11
CA ALA A 20 6.65 21.55 6.20
C ALA A 20 7.78 22.30 6.94
N VAL A 21 7.50 22.84 8.12
CA VAL A 21 8.51 23.51 8.96
C VAL A 21 9.60 22.54 9.42
N LEU A 22 9.25 21.34 9.88
CA LEU A 22 10.22 20.31 10.27
C LEU A 22 11.11 19.89 9.09
N GLY A 23 10.53 19.74 7.90
CA GLY A 23 11.31 19.48 6.69
C GLY A 23 12.31 20.59 6.36
N LEU A 24 11.87 21.84 6.39
CA LEU A 24 12.73 23.01 6.18
C LEU A 24 13.84 23.11 7.26
N LEU A 25 13.50 22.88 8.53
CA LEU A 25 14.50 22.83 9.61
C LEU A 25 15.52 21.71 9.36
N GLY A 26 15.09 20.54 8.87
CA GLY A 26 15.98 19.47 8.47
C GLY A 26 16.96 19.89 7.39
N LEU A 27 16.50 20.61 6.37
CA LEU A 27 17.34 21.15 5.30
C LEU A 27 18.34 22.20 5.83
N ILE A 28 17.89 23.12 6.67
CA ILE A 28 18.76 24.15 7.28
C ILE A 28 19.82 23.48 8.16
N MET A 29 19.46 22.44 8.89
CA MET A 29 20.33 21.72 9.82
C MET A 29 21.12 20.58 9.17
N GLN A 30 21.26 20.56 7.84
CA GLN A 30 21.97 19.48 7.11
C GLN A 30 23.39 19.17 7.61
N ARG A 31 24.07 20.16 8.23
CA ARG A 31 25.41 19.99 8.82
C ARG A 31 25.39 19.26 10.17
N SER A 32 24.21 18.99 10.72
CA SER A 32 24.05 18.38 12.05
C SER A 32 23.16 17.13 11.97
N PRO A 33 23.64 16.01 11.41
CA PRO A 33 22.82 14.79 11.23
C PRO A 33 22.20 14.28 12.53
N ARG A 34 22.90 14.46 13.66
CA ARG A 34 22.40 14.07 15.00
C ARG A 34 21.14 14.83 15.41
N LEU A 35 21.02 16.12 15.06
CA LEU A 35 19.80 16.89 15.35
C LEU A 35 18.64 16.39 14.49
N ILE A 36 18.88 16.10 13.22
CA ILE A 36 17.86 15.58 12.30
C ILE A 36 17.33 14.25 12.85
N THR A 37 18.20 13.30 13.17
CA THR A 37 17.80 11.97 13.60
C THR A 37 17.25 11.92 15.03
N ASN A 38 17.77 12.74 15.96
CA ASN A 38 17.35 12.66 17.37
C ASN A 38 16.21 13.61 17.73
N ILE A 39 15.95 14.65 16.92
CA ILE A 39 14.94 15.67 17.22
C ILE A 39 13.90 15.75 16.12
N ILE A 40 14.29 15.98 14.85
CA ILE A 40 13.33 16.27 13.78
C ILE A 40 12.47 15.06 13.43
N PHE A 41 13.05 13.88 13.20
CA PHE A 41 12.26 12.69 12.93
C PHE A 41 11.34 12.27 14.09
N PRO A 42 11.78 12.26 15.37
CA PRO A 42 10.89 12.04 16.51
C PRO A 42 9.80 13.10 16.65
N ALA A 43 10.10 14.38 16.40
CA ALA A 43 9.10 15.45 16.38
C ALA A 43 8.09 15.22 15.25
N GLY A 44 8.55 14.84 14.05
CA GLY A 44 7.70 14.46 12.93
C GLY A 44 6.80 13.27 13.25
N ALA A 45 7.28 12.32 14.07
CA ALA A 45 6.45 11.23 14.57
C ALA A 45 5.34 11.75 15.49
N LEU A 46 5.63 12.63 16.44
CA LEU A 46 4.59 13.21 17.31
C LEU A 46 3.54 14.00 16.52
N VAL A 47 3.97 14.73 15.49
CA VAL A 47 3.07 15.44 14.56
C VAL A 47 2.20 14.43 13.79
N SER A 48 2.75 13.28 13.40
CA SER A 48 1.98 12.19 12.77
C SER A 48 0.91 11.64 13.73
N LEU A 49 1.26 11.42 14.99
CA LEU A 49 0.30 10.97 16.00
C LEU A 49 -0.81 12.00 16.24
N ALA A 50 -0.46 13.29 16.26
CA ALA A 50 -1.44 14.37 16.36
C ALA A 50 -2.43 14.33 15.19
N LEU A 51 -1.96 14.03 13.95
CA LEU A 51 -2.84 13.85 12.79
C LEU A 51 -3.82 12.69 12.98
N ALA A 52 -3.34 11.54 13.48
CA ALA A 52 -4.21 10.39 13.74
C ALA A 52 -5.30 10.73 14.78
N VAL A 53 -4.93 11.46 15.84
CA VAL A 53 -5.89 11.93 16.87
C VAL A 53 -6.89 12.91 16.26
N THR A 54 -6.43 13.84 15.41
CA THR A 54 -7.32 14.78 14.69
C THR A 54 -8.30 14.03 13.79
N GLY A 55 -7.84 13.00 13.08
CA GLY A 55 -8.72 12.15 12.27
C GLY A 55 -9.76 11.40 13.12
N LEU A 56 -9.38 10.85 14.28
CA LEU A 56 -10.31 10.21 15.21
C LEU A 56 -11.35 11.20 15.77
N TRP A 57 -10.92 12.41 16.06
CA TRP A 57 -11.84 13.47 16.49
C TRP A 57 -12.83 13.84 15.39
N ALA A 58 -12.36 14.01 14.14
CA ALA A 58 -13.19 14.42 13.00
C ALA A 58 -14.17 13.34 12.52
N LEU A 59 -13.94 12.05 12.83
CA LEU A 59 -14.65 10.93 12.22
C LEU A 59 -16.17 10.95 12.51
N GLY A 60 -16.57 11.38 13.72
CA GLY A 60 -17.97 11.49 14.14
C GLY A 60 -18.56 12.90 14.03
N GLU A 61 -17.79 13.88 13.58
CA GLU A 61 -18.21 15.26 13.47
C GLU A 61 -18.79 15.59 12.10
N VAL A 62 -19.52 16.70 12.03
CA VAL A 62 -20.01 17.25 10.76
C VAL A 62 -18.80 17.70 9.93
N ALA A 63 -18.86 17.46 8.61
CA ALA A 63 -17.80 17.84 7.70
C ALA A 63 -17.46 19.34 7.84
N SER A 64 -16.19 19.64 8.13
CA SER A 64 -15.68 21.02 8.21
C SER A 64 -15.06 21.41 6.87
N ILE A 65 -15.36 22.63 6.41
CA ILE A 65 -14.95 23.17 5.12
C ILE A 65 -14.22 24.50 5.35
N ALA A 66 -13.16 24.73 4.61
CA ALA A 66 -12.44 26.01 4.60
C ALA A 66 -12.02 26.38 3.17
N VAL A 67 -12.05 27.69 2.90
CA VAL A 67 -11.53 28.26 1.64
C VAL A 67 -10.32 29.10 2.00
N LEU A 68 -9.16 28.72 1.48
CA LEU A 68 -7.91 29.44 1.69
C LEU A 68 -7.70 30.47 0.55
N PRO A 69 -7.39 31.74 0.87
CA PRO A 69 -7.12 32.76 -0.13
C PRO A 69 -5.71 32.58 -0.75
N LEU A 70 -5.38 31.35 -1.07
CA LEU A 70 -4.12 30.93 -1.69
C LEU A 70 -4.45 30.28 -3.03
N GLY A 71 -3.53 30.31 -3.98
CA GLY A 71 -3.69 29.71 -5.29
C GLY A 71 -3.49 30.71 -6.41
N LEU A 72 -4.09 30.43 -7.57
CA LEU A 72 -4.09 31.33 -8.72
C LEU A 72 -5.24 32.37 -8.60
N PRO A 73 -5.16 33.51 -9.30
CA PRO A 73 -6.29 34.43 -9.39
C PRO A 73 -7.57 33.67 -9.78
N ASP A 74 -8.64 33.90 -9.06
CA ASP A 74 -9.95 33.26 -9.26
C ASP A 74 -10.02 31.75 -8.98
N LEU A 75 -8.95 31.13 -8.45
CA LEU A 75 -8.88 29.72 -8.07
C LEU A 75 -8.39 29.56 -6.62
N PRO A 76 -9.18 29.98 -5.62
CA PRO A 76 -8.83 29.76 -4.21
C PRO A 76 -8.85 28.25 -3.88
N LEU A 77 -8.04 27.83 -2.91
CA LEU A 77 -7.95 26.44 -2.48
C LEU A 77 -9.11 26.09 -1.55
N HIS A 78 -9.82 25.00 -1.85
CA HIS A 78 -10.92 24.49 -1.01
C HIS A 78 -10.45 23.25 -0.26
N LEU A 79 -10.70 23.23 1.04
CA LEU A 79 -10.39 22.13 1.94
C LEU A 79 -11.67 21.60 2.60
N ARG A 80 -11.72 20.29 2.75
CA ARG A 80 -12.82 19.57 3.43
C ARG A 80 -12.29 18.44 4.27
N LEU A 81 -12.78 18.32 5.47
CA LEU A 81 -12.53 17.21 6.35
C LEU A 81 -13.89 16.55 6.69
N ASP A 82 -14.16 15.45 6.04
CA ASP A 82 -15.33 14.58 6.22
C ASP A 82 -14.93 13.21 6.75
N PRO A 83 -15.84 12.29 7.09
CA PRO A 83 -15.51 10.98 7.62
C PRO A 83 -14.58 10.16 6.73
N LEU A 84 -14.68 10.25 5.38
CA LEU A 84 -13.77 9.56 4.47
C LEU A 84 -12.35 10.10 4.60
N SER A 85 -12.16 11.41 4.53
CA SER A 85 -10.87 12.08 4.73
C SER A 85 -10.32 11.77 6.12
N ALA A 86 -11.13 11.84 7.17
CA ALA A 86 -10.77 11.56 8.55
C ALA A 86 -10.21 10.13 8.72
N PHE A 87 -10.86 9.12 8.13
CA PHE A 87 -10.39 7.74 8.14
C PHE A 87 -8.99 7.61 7.52
N PHE A 88 -8.76 8.23 6.37
CA PHE A 88 -7.44 8.16 5.72
C PHE A 88 -6.38 8.99 6.47
N LEU A 89 -6.76 10.07 7.19
CA LEU A 89 -5.84 10.78 8.10
C LEU A 89 -5.43 9.93 9.30
N ILE A 90 -6.35 9.13 9.87
CA ILE A 90 -6.03 8.15 10.93
C ILE A 90 -4.99 7.15 10.44
N LEU A 91 -5.19 6.60 9.25
CA LEU A 91 -4.28 5.66 8.62
C LEU A 91 -2.90 6.30 8.36
N LEU A 92 -2.88 7.49 7.76
CA LEU A 92 -1.67 8.25 7.48
C LEU A 92 -0.90 8.53 8.77
N GLY A 93 -1.56 9.13 9.77
CA GLY A 93 -0.93 9.51 11.03
C GLY A 93 -0.46 8.30 11.85
N GLY A 94 -1.32 7.27 11.95
CA GLY A 94 -1.02 6.07 12.74
C GLY A 94 0.15 5.25 12.21
N ALA A 95 0.25 5.05 10.91
CA ALA A 95 1.35 4.31 10.31
C ALA A 95 2.64 5.15 10.24
N SER A 96 2.55 6.44 9.85
CA SER A 96 3.72 7.30 9.74
C SER A 96 4.37 7.62 11.10
N PHE A 97 3.64 7.56 12.21
CA PHE A 97 4.22 7.65 13.55
C PHE A 97 5.31 6.58 13.75
N GLY A 98 4.98 5.30 13.52
CA GLY A 98 5.92 4.20 13.66
C GLY A 98 7.09 4.29 12.67
N VAL A 99 6.79 4.65 11.41
CA VAL A 99 7.82 4.79 10.37
C VAL A 99 8.77 5.94 10.67
N SER A 100 8.28 7.09 11.18
CA SER A 100 9.12 8.24 11.52
C SER A 100 10.02 7.96 12.71
N LEU A 101 9.54 7.24 13.75
CA LEU A 101 10.39 6.76 14.85
C LEU A 101 11.47 5.79 14.37
N PHE A 102 11.11 4.85 13.49
CA PHE A 102 12.08 3.96 12.88
C PHE A 102 13.14 4.71 12.08
N SER A 103 12.74 5.74 11.32
CA SER A 103 13.62 6.59 10.52
C SER A 103 14.69 7.29 11.37
N ALA A 104 14.36 7.67 12.59
CA ALA A 104 15.30 8.26 13.55
C ALA A 104 16.49 7.32 13.87
N GLY A 105 16.26 6.01 13.90
CA GLY A 105 17.31 5.00 14.05
C GLY A 105 18.03 4.69 12.75
N TYR A 106 17.27 4.41 11.71
CA TYR A 106 17.74 3.93 10.40
C TYR A 106 18.68 4.91 9.70
N PHE A 107 18.36 6.21 9.69
CA PHE A 107 19.16 7.22 9.01
C PHE A 107 20.39 7.71 9.80
N ARG A 108 20.66 7.18 11.01
CA ARG A 108 21.87 7.54 11.78
C ARG A 108 23.17 7.13 11.10
N SER A 109 23.13 6.06 10.33
CA SER A 109 24.29 5.53 9.60
C SER A 109 24.52 6.20 8.26
N MET A 110 23.61 7.08 7.79
CA MET A 110 23.82 7.84 6.57
C MET A 110 24.89 8.90 6.76
N GLU A 111 25.96 8.80 5.99
CA GLU A 111 27.04 9.78 5.92
C GLU A 111 26.75 10.81 4.83
N GLY A 112 27.17 12.07 5.06
CA GLY A 112 27.11 13.13 4.05
C GLY A 112 25.99 14.16 4.25
N ASN A 113 25.94 15.15 3.34
CA ASN A 113 25.01 16.30 3.39
C ASN A 113 23.62 15.98 2.83
N THR A 114 23.35 14.74 2.42
CA THR A 114 22.07 14.36 1.77
C THR A 114 20.91 14.17 2.74
N LEU A 115 21.19 13.97 4.04
CA LEU A 115 20.16 13.71 5.05
C LEU A 115 19.20 14.88 5.26
N GLY A 116 19.68 16.13 5.13
CA GLY A 116 18.84 17.32 5.26
C GLY A 116 17.81 17.42 4.14
N LEU A 117 18.22 17.16 2.90
CA LEU A 117 17.33 17.14 1.74
C LEU A 117 16.31 15.98 1.85
N LEU A 118 16.77 14.78 2.20
CA LEU A 118 15.91 13.63 2.45
C LEU A 118 14.86 13.93 3.53
N CYS A 119 15.25 14.61 4.59
CA CYS A 119 14.35 15.03 5.67
C CYS A 119 13.25 15.99 5.15
N LEU A 120 13.62 16.97 4.32
CA LEU A 120 12.65 17.87 3.68
C LEU A 120 11.68 17.09 2.79
N GLU A 121 12.19 16.26 1.89
CA GLU A 121 11.39 15.45 0.97
C GLU A 121 10.45 14.49 1.71
N TYR A 122 10.93 13.88 2.81
CA TYR A 122 10.14 13.00 3.66
C TYR A 122 8.94 13.71 4.29
N HIS A 123 9.15 14.89 4.88
CA HIS A 123 8.07 15.64 5.52
C HIS A 123 7.13 16.30 4.49
N LEU A 124 7.65 16.73 3.33
CA LEU A 124 6.81 17.17 2.21
C LEU A 124 5.96 16.03 1.63
N PHE A 125 6.49 14.83 1.60
CA PHE A 125 5.74 13.65 1.16
C PHE A 125 4.56 13.36 2.10
N LEU A 126 4.76 13.43 3.43
CA LEU A 126 3.68 13.29 4.42
C LEU A 126 2.65 14.42 4.28
N ALA A 127 3.10 15.67 4.16
CA ALA A 127 2.25 16.83 3.98
C ALA A 127 1.43 16.73 2.68
N GLY A 128 2.07 16.32 1.56
CA GLY A 128 1.41 16.13 0.27
C GLY A 128 0.30 15.07 0.33
N MET A 129 0.55 13.93 1.00
CA MET A 129 -0.49 12.91 1.21
C MET A 129 -1.67 13.46 2.03
N ALA A 130 -1.42 14.21 3.11
CA ALA A 130 -2.49 14.82 3.91
C ALA A 130 -3.29 15.86 3.12
N LEU A 131 -2.62 16.68 2.30
CA LEU A 131 -3.28 17.67 1.44
C LEU A 131 -4.18 17.02 0.38
N VAL A 132 -3.76 15.89 -0.23
CA VAL A 132 -4.61 15.11 -1.15
C VAL A 132 -5.90 14.68 -0.47
N LEU A 133 -5.83 14.25 0.79
CA LEU A 133 -6.99 13.78 1.56
C LEU A 133 -7.94 14.91 1.98
N LEU A 134 -7.46 16.14 2.06
CA LEU A 134 -8.23 17.31 2.45
C LEU A 134 -8.71 18.16 1.26
N ALA A 135 -8.22 17.92 0.05
CA ALA A 135 -8.59 18.71 -1.11
C ALA A 135 -10.08 18.56 -1.46
N ASP A 136 -10.80 19.68 -1.64
CA ASP A 136 -12.22 19.74 -2.04
C ASP A 136 -12.41 20.47 -3.38
N ASP A 137 -11.37 20.57 -4.17
CA ASP A 137 -11.39 21.03 -5.54
C ASP A 137 -10.32 20.33 -6.39
N ALA A 138 -10.54 20.29 -7.71
CA ALA A 138 -9.64 19.63 -8.65
C ALA A 138 -8.26 20.27 -8.70
N TYR A 139 -8.17 21.60 -8.56
CA TYR A 139 -6.89 22.33 -8.63
C TYR A 139 -6.02 21.99 -7.41
N MET A 140 -6.58 22.14 -6.20
CA MET A 140 -5.88 21.76 -4.96
C MET A 140 -5.48 20.28 -4.94
N PHE A 141 -6.40 19.41 -5.37
CA PHE A 141 -6.14 17.99 -5.46
C PHE A 141 -4.94 17.67 -6.36
N MET A 142 -4.89 18.25 -7.57
CA MET A 142 -3.79 18.02 -8.52
C MET A 142 -2.46 18.59 -8.03
N VAL A 143 -2.45 19.78 -7.41
CA VAL A 143 -1.24 20.37 -6.82
C VAL A 143 -0.69 19.49 -5.70
N ALA A 144 -1.57 19.02 -4.80
CA ALA A 144 -1.18 18.12 -3.71
C ALA A 144 -0.71 16.74 -4.24
N TRP A 145 -1.39 16.21 -5.26
CA TRP A 145 -1.05 14.94 -5.91
C TRP A 145 0.34 14.98 -6.56
N GLU A 146 0.66 16.05 -7.28
CA GLU A 146 1.97 16.23 -7.91
C GLU A 146 3.06 16.49 -6.85
N THR A 147 2.76 17.25 -5.78
CA THR A 147 3.69 17.45 -4.66
C THR A 147 4.04 16.11 -4.01
N MET A 148 3.04 15.26 -3.77
CA MET A 148 3.23 13.89 -3.28
C MET A 148 4.04 13.03 -4.25
N ALA A 149 3.78 13.13 -5.56
CA ALA A 149 4.48 12.35 -6.58
C ALA A 149 5.95 12.76 -6.72
N LEU A 150 6.24 14.06 -6.77
CA LEU A 150 7.60 14.57 -6.91
C LEU A 150 8.44 14.32 -5.66
N SER A 151 7.91 14.58 -4.46
CA SER A 151 8.63 14.30 -3.21
C SER A 151 8.96 12.81 -3.09
N SER A 152 8.03 11.92 -3.42
CA SER A 152 8.30 10.48 -3.42
C SER A 152 9.28 10.05 -4.51
N TYR A 153 9.30 10.69 -5.68
CA TYR A 153 10.30 10.44 -6.72
C TYR A 153 11.72 10.75 -6.23
N PHE A 154 11.94 11.90 -5.61
CA PHE A 154 13.25 12.25 -5.05
C PHE A 154 13.65 11.30 -3.93
N LEU A 155 12.72 10.89 -3.08
CA LEU A 155 12.97 9.88 -2.05
C LEU A 155 13.33 8.50 -2.63
N VAL A 156 12.72 8.08 -3.74
CA VAL A 156 13.07 6.83 -4.45
C VAL A 156 14.47 6.93 -5.03
N THR A 157 14.84 8.09 -5.54
CA THR A 157 16.12 8.33 -6.21
C THR A 157 17.20 8.89 -5.28
N THR A 158 17.09 8.69 -3.96
CA THR A 158 18.08 9.14 -2.97
C THR A 158 19.50 8.76 -3.38
N ASP A 159 19.71 7.52 -3.83
CA ASP A 159 21.00 7.02 -4.31
C ASP A 159 21.11 7.08 -5.85
N HIS A 160 20.78 8.24 -6.44
CA HIS A 160 20.73 8.47 -7.90
C HIS A 160 22.05 8.21 -8.64
N HIS A 161 23.16 8.04 -7.93
CA HIS A 161 24.44 7.64 -8.53
C HIS A 161 24.38 6.23 -9.14
N VAL A 162 23.52 5.35 -8.62
CA VAL A 162 23.31 4.00 -9.12
C VAL A 162 22.38 4.03 -10.35
N PRO A 163 22.83 3.52 -11.53
CA PRO A 163 22.04 3.57 -12.75
C PRO A 163 20.67 2.89 -12.66
N ASP A 164 20.57 1.78 -11.94
CA ASP A 164 19.33 1.03 -11.82
C ASP A 164 18.31 1.78 -10.96
N ILE A 165 18.76 2.54 -9.94
CA ILE A 165 17.89 3.41 -9.13
C ILE A 165 17.33 4.55 -10.01
N ARG A 166 18.15 5.17 -10.88
CA ARG A 166 17.66 6.17 -11.83
C ARG A 166 16.60 5.63 -12.78
N LYS A 167 16.80 4.40 -13.31
CA LYS A 167 15.82 3.74 -14.18
C LYS A 167 14.51 3.47 -13.45
N ALA A 168 14.59 2.98 -12.20
CA ALA A 168 13.43 2.76 -11.37
C ALA A 168 12.65 4.05 -11.09
N GLY A 169 13.37 5.14 -10.74
CA GLY A 169 12.77 6.47 -10.55
C GLY A 169 12.12 7.01 -11.82
N TYR A 170 12.79 6.88 -12.98
CA TYR A 170 12.22 7.30 -14.26
C TYR A 170 10.91 6.56 -14.58
N LEU A 171 10.90 5.23 -14.44
CA LEU A 171 9.71 4.42 -14.69
C LEU A 171 8.57 4.80 -13.74
N TYR A 172 8.88 5.00 -12.45
CA TYR A 172 7.93 5.46 -11.45
C TYR A 172 7.30 6.81 -11.85
N LEU A 173 8.14 7.81 -12.17
CA LEU A 173 7.67 9.16 -12.52
C LEU A 173 6.84 9.16 -13.80
N LEU A 174 7.25 8.40 -14.81
CA LEU A 174 6.51 8.27 -16.08
C LEU A 174 5.09 7.75 -15.83
N ILE A 175 4.94 6.65 -15.11
CA ILE A 175 3.62 6.07 -14.83
C ILE A 175 2.79 6.99 -13.92
N ALA A 176 3.42 7.64 -12.94
CA ALA A 176 2.76 8.61 -12.08
C ALA A 176 2.15 9.78 -12.88
N HIS A 177 2.89 10.35 -13.85
CA HIS A 177 2.40 11.45 -14.69
C HIS A 177 1.32 11.01 -15.69
N VAL A 178 1.47 9.83 -16.31
CA VAL A 178 0.41 9.27 -17.17
C VAL A 178 -0.88 9.08 -16.36
N GLY A 179 -0.77 8.58 -15.13
CA GLY A 179 -1.92 8.48 -14.21
C GLY A 179 -2.50 9.85 -13.85
N ALA A 180 -1.65 10.85 -13.55
CA ALA A 180 -2.09 12.20 -13.21
C ALA A 180 -2.83 12.89 -14.35
N ILE A 181 -2.39 12.72 -15.60
CA ILE A 181 -3.11 13.21 -16.78
C ILE A 181 -4.51 12.60 -16.86
N ALA A 182 -4.66 11.30 -16.61
CA ALA A 182 -5.97 10.66 -16.60
C ALA A 182 -6.88 11.21 -15.49
N ILE A 183 -6.34 11.47 -14.29
CA ILE A 183 -7.07 12.10 -13.18
C ILE A 183 -7.50 13.53 -13.56
N LEU A 184 -6.61 14.31 -14.17
CA LEU A 184 -6.93 15.65 -14.65
C LEU A 184 -8.05 15.63 -15.70
N LEU A 185 -8.00 14.71 -16.67
CA LEU A 185 -9.06 14.51 -17.65
C LEU A 185 -10.37 14.05 -16.99
N CYS A 186 -10.31 13.21 -15.95
CA CYS A 186 -11.47 12.83 -15.17
C CYS A 186 -12.15 14.06 -14.56
N PHE A 187 -11.41 14.92 -13.89
CA PHE A 187 -11.94 16.17 -13.34
C PHE A 187 -12.48 17.10 -14.43
N GLY A 188 -11.82 17.16 -15.61
CA GLY A 188 -12.32 17.93 -16.76
C GLY A 188 -13.67 17.42 -17.28
N VAL A 189 -13.89 16.09 -17.30
CA VAL A 189 -15.19 15.48 -17.66
C VAL A 189 -16.26 15.76 -16.60
N MET A 190 -15.87 15.81 -15.33
CA MET A 190 -16.81 16.03 -14.21
C MET A 190 -17.10 17.50 -13.92
N GLN A 191 -16.48 18.44 -14.63
CA GLN A 191 -16.64 19.87 -14.40
C GLN A 191 -18.12 20.27 -14.25
N GLY A 192 -18.44 20.96 -13.15
CA GLY A 192 -19.80 21.32 -12.76
C GLY A 192 -20.32 22.60 -13.41
N GLY A 193 -20.51 22.63 -14.74
CA GLY A 193 -21.08 23.77 -15.45
C GLY A 193 -20.04 24.79 -15.94
N HIS A 194 -20.48 26.04 -16.19
CA HIS A 194 -19.64 27.14 -16.68
C HIS A 194 -19.38 28.15 -15.55
N GLY A 195 -18.15 28.53 -15.31
CA GLY A 195 -17.78 29.57 -14.36
C GLY A 195 -16.61 29.22 -13.46
N ILE A 196 -16.20 30.17 -12.62
CA ILE A 196 -15.02 30.11 -11.77
C ILE A 196 -15.08 28.99 -10.73
N SER A 197 -16.28 28.61 -10.27
CA SER A 197 -16.47 27.55 -9.25
C SER A 197 -16.66 26.14 -9.83
N ALA A 198 -16.67 25.96 -11.14
CA ALA A 198 -16.98 24.69 -11.79
C ALA A 198 -15.97 23.56 -11.47
N TYR A 199 -14.79 23.90 -10.96
CA TYR A 199 -13.74 22.96 -10.58
C TYR A 199 -13.85 22.44 -9.14
N THR A 200 -14.80 22.95 -8.32
CA THR A 200 -14.99 22.50 -6.94
C THR A 200 -15.72 21.16 -6.88
N PHE A 201 -15.44 20.35 -5.85
CA PHE A 201 -16.12 19.07 -5.69
C PHE A 201 -17.62 19.23 -5.42
N ASP A 202 -18.04 20.31 -4.76
CA ASP A 202 -19.45 20.62 -4.58
C ASP A 202 -20.17 20.87 -5.92
N ALA A 203 -19.54 21.59 -6.85
CA ALA A 203 -20.07 21.76 -8.19
C ALA A 203 -20.12 20.44 -8.98
N MET A 204 -19.12 19.58 -8.81
CA MET A 204 -19.09 18.26 -9.44
C MET A 204 -20.17 17.33 -8.87
N ARG A 205 -20.43 17.35 -7.55
CA ARG A 205 -21.54 16.60 -6.91
C ARG A 205 -22.90 17.04 -7.45
N ALA A 206 -23.06 18.33 -7.71
CA ALA A 206 -24.30 18.89 -8.27
C ALA A 206 -24.42 18.67 -9.79
N ALA A 207 -23.36 18.27 -10.49
CA ALA A 207 -23.38 18.04 -11.93
C ALA A 207 -24.12 16.74 -12.26
N HIS A 208 -25.18 16.84 -13.05
CA HIS A 208 -25.92 15.67 -13.53
C HIS A 208 -25.31 15.16 -14.85
N LEU A 209 -24.29 14.32 -14.72
CA LEU A 209 -23.65 13.71 -15.89
C LEU A 209 -24.55 12.64 -16.51
N THR A 210 -24.56 12.59 -17.85
CA THR A 210 -25.17 11.42 -18.53
C THR A 210 -24.38 10.15 -18.20
N THR A 211 -25.04 8.98 -18.27
CA THR A 211 -24.41 7.68 -18.01
C THR A 211 -23.13 7.46 -18.81
N PHE A 212 -23.07 7.97 -20.04
CA PHE A 212 -21.88 7.90 -20.88
C PHE A 212 -20.71 8.68 -20.27
N TRP A 213 -20.90 9.96 -19.95
CA TRP A 213 -19.82 10.80 -19.38
C TRP A 213 -19.44 10.38 -17.97
N ALA A 214 -20.40 9.94 -17.15
CA ALA A 214 -20.11 9.35 -15.85
C ALA A 214 -19.24 8.10 -15.98
N SER A 215 -19.51 7.24 -16.99
CA SER A 215 -18.68 6.07 -17.26
C SER A 215 -17.29 6.41 -17.77
N VAL A 216 -17.15 7.46 -18.59
CA VAL A 216 -15.85 7.97 -19.04
C VAL A 216 -15.06 8.47 -17.83
N ALA A 217 -15.68 9.27 -16.94
CA ALA A 217 -15.04 9.74 -15.72
C ALA A 217 -14.59 8.58 -14.79
N PHE A 218 -15.45 7.58 -14.59
CA PHE A 218 -15.12 6.39 -13.83
C PHE A 218 -13.90 5.63 -14.41
N LEU A 219 -13.87 5.41 -15.73
CA LEU A 219 -12.76 4.72 -16.38
C LEU A 219 -11.45 5.50 -16.30
N LEU A 220 -11.50 6.84 -16.46
CA LEU A 220 -10.34 7.70 -16.29
C LEU A 220 -9.84 7.70 -14.84
N ALA A 221 -10.75 7.74 -13.86
CA ALA A 221 -10.40 7.63 -12.45
C ALA A 221 -9.78 6.27 -12.12
N LEU A 222 -10.40 5.17 -12.55
CA LEU A 222 -9.90 3.82 -12.33
C LEU A 222 -8.51 3.62 -12.97
N PHE A 223 -8.29 4.15 -14.16
CA PHE A 223 -6.98 4.13 -14.82
C PHE A 223 -5.96 5.00 -14.06
N GLY A 224 -6.28 6.27 -13.78
CA GLY A 224 -5.35 7.22 -13.19
C GLY A 224 -4.95 6.87 -11.76
N PHE A 225 -5.92 6.61 -10.90
CA PHE A 225 -5.67 6.15 -9.54
C PHE A 225 -5.13 4.72 -9.51
N GLY A 226 -5.59 3.86 -10.42
CA GLY A 226 -5.09 2.51 -10.59
C GLY A 226 -3.61 2.45 -10.96
N ALA A 227 -3.13 3.37 -11.80
CA ALA A 227 -1.71 3.51 -12.12
C ALA A 227 -0.88 3.81 -10.86
N LYS A 228 -1.36 4.70 -9.99
CA LYS A 228 -0.69 5.01 -8.71
C LYS A 228 -0.81 3.87 -7.71
N ALA A 229 -1.95 3.20 -7.64
CA ALA A 229 -2.19 2.04 -6.76
C ALA A 229 -1.40 0.79 -7.17
N GLY A 230 -0.94 0.72 -8.41
CA GLY A 230 -0.24 -0.45 -8.96
C GLY A 230 -1.18 -1.56 -9.42
N LEU A 231 -2.35 -1.21 -9.97
CA LEU A 231 -3.25 -2.17 -10.61
C LEU A 231 -2.67 -2.69 -11.92
N LEU A 232 -2.94 -3.95 -12.24
CA LEU A 232 -2.64 -4.48 -13.56
C LEU A 232 -3.41 -3.71 -14.65
N PRO A 233 -2.76 -3.38 -15.77
CA PRO A 233 -1.37 -3.67 -16.12
C PRO A 233 -0.35 -2.62 -15.67
N MET A 234 -0.70 -1.55 -15.00
CA MET A 234 0.16 -0.40 -14.68
C MET A 234 1.04 -0.57 -13.42
N HIS A 235 1.19 -1.78 -12.93
CA HIS A 235 1.89 -2.14 -11.70
C HIS A 235 3.43 -2.10 -11.76
N VAL A 236 4.02 -2.07 -12.96
CA VAL A 236 5.45 -2.37 -13.20
C VAL A 236 6.45 -1.47 -12.47
N TRP A 237 6.04 -0.25 -12.11
CA TRP A 237 6.90 0.66 -11.36
C TRP A 237 7.12 0.22 -9.92
N LEU A 238 6.14 -0.49 -9.32
CA LEU A 238 6.13 -0.86 -7.90
C LEU A 238 7.30 -1.80 -7.53
N PRO A 239 7.51 -2.93 -8.25
CA PRO A 239 8.61 -3.84 -7.97
C PRO A 239 10.00 -3.25 -8.23
N GLU A 240 10.10 -2.18 -9.01
CA GLU A 240 11.35 -1.48 -9.28
C GLU A 240 11.61 -0.34 -8.27
N ALA A 241 10.59 0.46 -7.94
CA ALA A 241 10.73 1.60 -7.05
C ALA A 241 10.97 1.21 -5.58
N HIS A 242 10.30 0.16 -5.08
CA HIS A 242 10.45 -0.24 -3.67
C HIS A 242 11.82 -0.77 -3.29
N PRO A 243 12.50 -1.60 -4.10
CA PRO A 243 13.89 -1.98 -3.82
C PRO A 243 14.87 -0.80 -3.93
N ALA A 244 14.58 0.18 -4.78
CA ALA A 244 15.41 1.36 -5.00
C ALA A 244 15.35 2.35 -3.82
N ALA A 245 14.16 2.56 -3.26
CA ALA A 245 13.93 3.50 -2.16
C ALA A 245 14.53 3.02 -0.83
N PRO A 246 14.93 3.92 0.09
CA PRO A 246 15.19 3.56 1.49
C PRO A 246 13.99 2.87 2.14
N SER A 247 14.23 1.94 3.08
CA SER A 247 13.14 1.12 3.65
C SER A 247 12.02 1.91 4.34
N PRO A 248 12.29 2.99 5.10
CA PRO A 248 11.22 3.85 5.62
C PRO A 248 10.36 4.48 4.54
N VAL A 249 10.98 4.89 3.42
CA VAL A 249 10.27 5.44 2.26
C VAL A 249 9.40 4.37 1.62
N SER A 250 9.93 3.15 1.42
CA SER A 250 9.17 2.01 0.89
C SER A 250 7.97 1.68 1.78
N ALA A 251 8.12 1.81 3.11
CA ALA A 251 7.03 1.62 4.08
C ALA A 251 5.90 2.64 3.89
N LEU A 252 6.24 3.93 3.75
CA LEU A 252 5.26 5.00 3.48
C LEU A 252 4.61 4.84 2.11
N MET A 253 5.38 4.52 1.08
CA MET A 253 4.84 4.31 -0.27
C MET A 253 3.83 3.16 -0.28
N SER A 254 4.21 1.98 0.20
CA SER A 254 3.33 0.81 0.20
C SER A 254 2.22 0.91 1.26
N GLY A 255 2.57 1.31 2.48
CA GLY A 255 1.64 1.39 3.60
C GLY A 255 0.60 2.49 3.44
N ILE A 256 0.93 3.63 2.85
CA ILE A 256 0.09 4.83 2.87
C ILE A 256 -0.17 5.38 1.47
N MET A 257 0.85 5.71 0.67
CA MET A 257 0.68 6.38 -0.62
C MET A 257 -0.25 5.62 -1.57
N LEU A 258 -0.16 4.29 -1.65
CA LEU A 258 -1.08 3.51 -2.48
C LEU A 258 -2.55 3.70 -2.04
N LYS A 259 -2.80 4.00 -0.76
CA LYS A 259 -4.16 4.22 -0.23
C LYS A 259 -4.72 5.58 -0.58
N THR A 260 -3.89 6.59 -0.84
CA THR A 260 -4.40 7.86 -1.40
C THR A 260 -5.05 7.65 -2.77
N ALA A 261 -4.59 6.66 -3.54
CA ALA A 261 -5.24 6.27 -4.78
C ALA A 261 -6.58 5.54 -4.53
N ILE A 262 -6.65 4.67 -3.53
CA ILE A 262 -7.93 4.05 -3.10
C ILE A 262 -8.91 5.12 -2.61
N TYR A 263 -8.45 6.09 -1.83
CA TYR A 263 -9.24 7.27 -1.46
C TYR A 263 -9.83 7.96 -2.69
N GLY A 264 -9.00 8.22 -3.71
CA GLY A 264 -9.45 8.86 -4.95
C GLY A 264 -10.51 8.04 -5.69
N ILE A 265 -10.36 6.70 -5.79
CA ILE A 265 -11.37 5.82 -6.39
C ILE A 265 -12.70 5.90 -5.61
N LEU A 266 -12.64 5.85 -4.27
CA LEU A 266 -13.84 5.93 -3.42
C LEU A 266 -14.51 7.31 -3.56
N ARG A 267 -13.72 8.39 -3.51
CA ARG A 267 -14.21 9.78 -3.63
C ARG A 267 -14.91 10.01 -4.97
N ILE A 268 -14.29 9.61 -6.08
CA ILE A 268 -14.90 9.77 -7.41
C ILE A 268 -16.14 8.89 -7.54
N THR A 269 -16.03 7.60 -7.22
CA THR A 269 -17.07 6.61 -7.55
C THR A 269 -18.32 6.78 -6.70
N PHE A 270 -18.18 7.02 -5.39
CA PHE A 270 -19.33 7.02 -4.47
C PHE A 270 -19.79 8.43 -4.07
N ASP A 271 -18.89 9.43 -4.05
CA ASP A 271 -19.23 10.78 -3.61
C ASP A 271 -19.50 11.73 -4.79
N LEU A 272 -18.67 11.73 -5.84
CA LEU A 272 -18.78 12.72 -6.91
C LEU A 272 -19.63 12.27 -8.11
N LEU A 273 -19.66 10.99 -8.47
CA LEU A 273 -20.38 10.49 -9.64
C LEU A 273 -21.87 10.17 -9.38
N GLY A 274 -22.31 10.08 -8.13
CA GLY A 274 -23.71 9.82 -7.75
C GLY A 274 -24.19 8.43 -8.22
N ALA A 275 -24.82 8.33 -9.39
CA ALA A 275 -25.37 7.08 -9.90
C ALA A 275 -24.29 6.16 -10.50
N GLN A 276 -24.20 4.94 -9.98
CA GLN A 276 -23.24 3.94 -10.44
C GLN A 276 -23.89 2.96 -11.43
N GLN A 277 -23.05 2.26 -12.20
CA GLN A 277 -23.45 1.21 -13.13
C GLN A 277 -22.93 -0.14 -12.64
N TRP A 278 -23.74 -1.19 -12.74
CA TRP A 278 -23.37 -2.55 -12.30
C TRP A 278 -22.07 -3.06 -12.95
N TRP A 279 -21.83 -2.73 -14.21
CA TRP A 279 -20.65 -3.18 -14.95
C TRP A 279 -19.35 -2.51 -14.48
N TRP A 280 -19.42 -1.31 -13.85
CA TRP A 280 -18.26 -0.70 -13.18
C TRP A 280 -17.75 -1.62 -12.07
N GLY A 281 -18.67 -2.16 -11.28
CA GLY A 281 -18.34 -3.10 -10.21
C GLY A 281 -17.77 -4.41 -10.75
N VAL A 282 -18.30 -4.94 -11.85
CA VAL A 282 -17.76 -6.15 -12.50
C VAL A 282 -16.35 -5.89 -13.04
N LEU A 283 -16.10 -4.73 -13.65
CA LEU A 283 -14.77 -4.35 -14.14
C LEU A 283 -13.78 -4.23 -12.99
N ALA A 284 -14.15 -3.53 -11.90
CA ALA A 284 -13.32 -3.39 -10.71
C ALA A 284 -13.03 -4.76 -10.07
N LEU A 285 -14.04 -5.62 -9.95
CA LEU A 285 -13.91 -6.99 -9.44
C LEU A 285 -12.92 -7.80 -10.30
N ALA A 286 -13.08 -7.80 -11.61
CA ALA A 286 -12.23 -8.55 -12.52
C ALA A 286 -10.77 -8.08 -12.50
N LEU A 287 -10.55 -6.76 -12.56
CA LEU A 287 -9.20 -6.17 -12.44
C LEU A 287 -8.59 -6.43 -11.07
N GLY A 288 -9.38 -6.37 -10.00
CA GLY A 288 -8.95 -6.68 -8.65
C GLY A 288 -8.49 -8.14 -8.52
N LEU A 289 -9.27 -9.08 -9.01
CA LEU A 289 -8.92 -10.52 -9.01
C LEU A 289 -7.64 -10.80 -9.79
N LEU A 290 -7.53 -10.26 -11.01
CA LEU A 290 -6.32 -10.40 -11.82
C LEU A 290 -5.10 -9.83 -11.10
N THR A 291 -5.24 -8.66 -10.48
CA THR A 291 -4.17 -7.98 -9.75
C THR A 291 -3.76 -8.78 -8.51
N ALA A 292 -4.73 -9.32 -7.75
CA ALA A 292 -4.45 -10.11 -6.55
C ALA A 292 -3.70 -11.40 -6.87
N VAL A 293 -4.22 -12.20 -7.80
CA VAL A 293 -3.61 -13.49 -8.17
C VAL A 293 -2.24 -13.29 -8.83
N PHE A 294 -2.12 -12.34 -9.74
CA PHE A 294 -0.85 -12.00 -10.37
C PHE A 294 0.19 -11.55 -9.32
N GLY A 295 -0.19 -10.62 -8.44
CA GLY A 295 0.70 -10.09 -7.40
C GLY A 295 1.28 -11.19 -6.53
N VAL A 296 0.45 -12.08 -6.01
CA VAL A 296 0.92 -13.15 -5.12
C VAL A 296 1.76 -14.21 -5.84
N MET A 297 1.42 -14.57 -7.09
CA MET A 297 2.23 -15.50 -7.89
C MET A 297 3.63 -14.95 -8.13
N PHE A 298 3.75 -13.66 -8.48
CA PHE A 298 5.05 -13.02 -8.68
C PHE A 298 5.81 -12.84 -7.37
N ALA A 299 5.15 -12.55 -6.24
CA ALA A 299 5.78 -12.53 -4.92
C ALA A 299 6.41 -13.89 -4.57
N ALA A 300 5.73 -15.00 -4.90
CA ALA A 300 6.19 -16.35 -4.60
C ALA A 300 7.52 -16.70 -5.28
N VAL A 301 7.83 -16.11 -6.43
CA VAL A 301 9.05 -16.43 -7.19
C VAL A 301 10.20 -15.44 -6.98
N GLN A 302 9.99 -14.35 -6.21
CA GLN A 302 11.04 -13.35 -5.97
C GLN A 302 12.13 -13.86 -5.01
N GLY A 303 13.38 -13.50 -5.30
CA GLY A 303 14.55 -13.71 -4.44
C GLY A 303 14.92 -12.48 -3.59
N ASP A 304 14.57 -11.26 -4.03
CA ASP A 304 14.80 -10.01 -3.29
C ASP A 304 13.63 -9.76 -2.30
N MET A 305 13.95 -9.53 -1.03
CA MET A 305 12.94 -9.38 0.04
C MET A 305 12.04 -8.16 -0.14
N LYS A 306 12.56 -7.03 -0.64
CA LYS A 306 11.76 -5.80 -0.87
C LYS A 306 10.90 -5.93 -2.13
N ARG A 307 11.42 -6.60 -3.16
CA ARG A 307 10.67 -6.87 -4.38
C ARG A 307 9.52 -7.86 -4.13
N LEU A 308 9.73 -8.86 -3.28
CA LEU A 308 8.68 -9.76 -2.81
C LEU A 308 7.56 -8.98 -2.12
N LEU A 309 7.90 -8.09 -1.18
CA LEU A 309 6.92 -7.25 -0.49
C LEU A 309 6.22 -6.27 -1.45
N ALA A 310 6.88 -5.78 -2.49
CA ALA A 310 6.25 -4.93 -3.50
C ALA A 310 5.16 -5.70 -4.27
N TYR A 311 5.43 -6.90 -4.75
CA TYR A 311 4.43 -7.75 -5.41
C TYR A 311 3.29 -8.15 -4.48
N SER A 312 3.57 -8.41 -3.20
CA SER A 312 2.50 -8.67 -2.26
C SER A 312 1.70 -7.41 -1.90
N SER A 313 2.20 -6.19 -2.18
CA SER A 313 1.38 -4.97 -2.13
C SER A 313 0.41 -4.89 -3.30
N ILE A 314 0.83 -5.29 -4.50
CA ILE A 314 -0.03 -5.40 -5.69
C ILE A 314 -1.18 -6.37 -5.41
N GLU A 315 -0.89 -7.54 -4.82
CA GLU A 315 -1.90 -8.50 -4.38
C GLU A 315 -2.95 -7.85 -3.48
N ASN A 316 -2.53 -7.21 -2.41
CA ASN A 316 -3.43 -6.61 -1.42
C ASN A 316 -4.25 -5.45 -2.00
N ILE A 317 -3.69 -4.64 -2.92
CA ILE A 317 -4.46 -3.63 -3.66
C ILE A 317 -5.53 -4.31 -4.53
N GLY A 318 -5.22 -5.46 -5.11
CA GLY A 318 -6.21 -6.28 -5.80
C GLY A 318 -7.39 -6.67 -4.92
N LEU A 319 -7.13 -7.12 -3.67
CA LEU A 319 -8.16 -7.44 -2.67
C LEU A 319 -9.06 -6.23 -2.35
N LEU A 320 -8.44 -5.04 -2.20
CA LEU A 320 -9.19 -3.79 -1.98
C LEU A 320 -10.15 -3.50 -3.14
N LEU A 321 -9.66 -3.62 -4.36
CA LEU A 321 -10.48 -3.35 -5.54
C LEU A 321 -11.59 -4.40 -5.72
N VAL A 322 -11.37 -5.65 -5.33
CA VAL A 322 -12.42 -6.69 -5.25
C VAL A 322 -13.53 -6.25 -4.30
N GLY A 323 -13.19 -5.79 -3.09
CA GLY A 323 -14.17 -5.29 -2.12
C GLY A 323 -14.96 -4.08 -2.66
N ILE A 324 -14.29 -3.13 -3.29
CA ILE A 324 -14.94 -1.96 -3.94
C ILE A 324 -15.86 -2.42 -5.09
N GLY A 325 -15.41 -3.37 -5.92
CA GLY A 325 -16.20 -3.92 -7.02
C GLY A 325 -17.49 -4.60 -6.54
N LEU A 326 -17.40 -5.41 -5.47
CA LEU A 326 -18.57 -6.01 -4.83
C LEU A 326 -19.51 -4.95 -4.26
N THR A 327 -18.96 -3.92 -3.62
CA THR A 327 -19.75 -2.80 -3.08
C THR A 327 -20.60 -2.15 -4.16
N ILE A 328 -20.01 -1.82 -5.33
CA ILE A 328 -20.72 -1.24 -6.46
C ILE A 328 -21.83 -2.19 -6.95
N ILE A 329 -21.51 -3.48 -7.14
CA ILE A 329 -22.49 -4.47 -7.61
C ILE A 329 -23.67 -4.55 -6.64
N PHE A 330 -23.41 -4.74 -5.35
CA PHE A 330 -24.47 -4.89 -4.36
C PHE A 330 -25.30 -3.62 -4.19
N HIS A 331 -24.66 -2.46 -4.19
CA HIS A 331 -25.35 -1.17 -4.07
C HIS A 331 -26.30 -0.91 -5.24
N VAL A 332 -25.85 -1.15 -6.49
CA VAL A 332 -26.68 -0.98 -7.69
C VAL A 332 -27.89 -1.94 -7.70
N TYR A 333 -27.75 -3.14 -7.14
CA TYR A 333 -28.85 -4.10 -7.05
C TYR A 333 -29.68 -3.99 -5.75
N GLY A 334 -29.49 -2.91 -4.95
CA GLY A 334 -30.26 -2.68 -3.72
C GLY A 334 -30.00 -3.70 -2.61
N LYS A 335 -28.80 -4.31 -2.60
CA LYS A 335 -28.35 -5.22 -1.54
C LYS A 335 -27.51 -4.45 -0.49
N ASP A 336 -28.14 -3.50 0.16
CA ASP A 336 -27.46 -2.48 0.97
C ASP A 336 -26.61 -3.06 2.10
N ALA A 337 -27.10 -4.09 2.81
CA ALA A 337 -26.31 -4.75 3.87
C ALA A 337 -25.03 -5.43 3.34
N LEU A 338 -25.09 -6.02 2.15
CA LEU A 338 -23.92 -6.64 1.50
C LEU A 338 -22.97 -5.58 0.93
N ALA A 339 -23.50 -4.47 0.42
CA ALA A 339 -22.72 -3.33 0.00
C ALA A 339 -21.95 -2.74 1.20
N ALA A 340 -22.62 -2.53 2.34
CA ALA A 340 -21.99 -2.07 3.57
C ALA A 340 -20.93 -3.06 4.07
N LEU A 341 -21.19 -4.37 4.03
CA LEU A 341 -20.23 -5.41 4.41
C LEU A 341 -18.99 -5.39 3.53
N SER A 342 -19.16 -5.31 2.21
CA SER A 342 -18.04 -5.30 1.25
C SER A 342 -17.19 -4.04 1.39
N LEU A 343 -17.83 -2.87 1.57
CA LEU A 343 -17.14 -1.61 1.76
C LEU A 343 -16.38 -1.58 3.10
N THR A 344 -17.02 -2.05 4.19
CA THR A 344 -16.37 -2.19 5.49
C THR A 344 -15.16 -3.13 5.40
N ALA A 345 -15.27 -4.26 4.71
CA ALA A 345 -14.16 -5.18 4.49
C ALA A 345 -12.99 -4.49 3.75
N ALA A 346 -13.28 -3.72 2.69
CA ALA A 346 -12.29 -2.98 1.93
C ALA A 346 -11.61 -1.88 2.76
N LEU A 347 -12.38 -1.06 3.48
CA LEU A 347 -11.85 -0.01 4.36
C LEU A 347 -11.00 -0.61 5.48
N TYR A 348 -11.50 -1.68 6.12
CA TYR A 348 -10.77 -2.34 7.18
C TYR A 348 -9.46 -2.96 6.66
N HIS A 349 -9.50 -3.59 5.49
CA HIS A 349 -8.29 -4.13 4.86
C HIS A 349 -7.31 -3.00 4.49
N THR A 350 -7.80 -1.83 4.08
CA THR A 350 -6.98 -0.64 3.82
C THR A 350 -6.18 -0.23 5.06
N LEU A 351 -6.84 -0.19 6.22
CA LEU A 351 -6.20 0.14 7.50
C LEU A 351 -5.20 -0.95 7.92
N ASN A 352 -5.61 -2.21 7.88
CA ASN A 352 -4.78 -3.36 8.23
C ASN A 352 -3.51 -3.44 7.40
N HIS A 353 -3.65 -3.29 6.10
CA HIS A 353 -2.53 -3.30 5.16
C HIS A 353 -1.55 -2.15 5.40
N ALA A 354 -2.01 -0.97 5.85
CA ALA A 354 -1.11 0.12 6.19
C ALA A 354 -0.17 -0.27 7.34
N PHE A 355 -0.68 -0.95 8.37
CA PHE A 355 0.13 -1.36 9.52
C PHE A 355 1.07 -2.52 9.19
N PHE A 356 0.56 -3.65 8.69
CA PHE A 356 1.44 -4.81 8.48
C PHE A 356 2.44 -4.60 7.34
N LYS A 357 2.12 -3.82 6.30
CA LYS A 357 3.08 -3.51 5.23
C LYS A 357 4.17 -2.55 5.69
N SER A 358 3.80 -1.51 6.41
CA SER A 358 4.80 -0.62 7.00
C SER A 358 5.73 -1.38 7.93
N LEU A 359 5.19 -2.27 8.77
CA LEU A 359 5.96 -3.15 9.65
C LEU A 359 6.97 -4.01 8.88
N LEU A 360 6.51 -4.69 7.82
CA LEU A 360 7.36 -5.59 7.05
C LEU A 360 8.44 -4.82 6.28
N PHE A 361 8.12 -3.67 5.67
CA PHE A 361 9.11 -2.87 4.96
C PHE A 361 10.18 -2.26 5.88
N ILE A 362 9.80 -1.70 7.04
CA ILE A 362 10.83 -1.21 7.98
C ILE A 362 11.62 -2.37 8.59
N GLY A 363 10.99 -3.53 8.80
CA GLY A 363 11.69 -4.74 9.24
C GLY A 363 12.75 -5.20 8.24
N THR A 364 12.46 -5.15 6.91
CA THR A 364 13.52 -5.37 5.90
C THR A 364 14.60 -4.31 5.97
N GLY A 365 14.26 -3.11 6.44
CA GLY A 365 15.24 -2.04 6.71
C GLY A 365 16.24 -2.43 7.79
N SER A 366 15.77 -2.95 8.91
CA SER A 366 16.67 -3.44 9.98
C SER A 366 17.58 -4.57 9.50
N ILE A 367 17.04 -5.51 8.69
CA ILE A 367 17.84 -6.59 8.09
C ILE A 367 18.91 -6.02 7.16
N LEU A 368 18.53 -5.12 6.26
CA LEU A 368 19.45 -4.50 5.32
C LEU A 368 20.53 -3.67 6.03
N HIS A 369 20.15 -2.95 7.10
CA HIS A 369 21.08 -2.17 7.91
C HIS A 369 22.12 -3.06 8.61
N ALA A 370 21.69 -4.23 9.12
CA ALA A 370 22.57 -5.15 9.84
C ALA A 370 23.42 -6.04 8.93
N THR A 371 22.96 -6.35 7.70
CA THR A 371 23.62 -7.35 6.84
C THR A 371 24.13 -6.81 5.53
N GLY A 372 23.65 -5.65 5.06
CA GLY A 372 23.92 -5.11 3.72
C GLY A 372 23.30 -5.93 2.57
N GLU A 373 22.48 -6.96 2.87
CA GLU A 373 22.02 -7.93 1.86
C GLU A 373 20.48 -7.88 1.71
N ARG A 374 20.02 -7.89 0.45
CA ARG A 374 18.59 -7.95 0.10
C ARG A 374 18.17 -9.31 -0.45
N ASN A 375 19.11 -10.06 -0.99
CA ASN A 375 18.84 -11.36 -1.58
C ASN A 375 18.63 -12.40 -0.48
N MET A 376 17.40 -12.90 -0.33
CA MET A 376 17.04 -13.91 0.66
C MET A 376 17.89 -15.20 0.51
N GLY A 377 18.33 -15.52 -0.71
CA GLY A 377 19.19 -16.67 -0.96
C GLY A 377 20.57 -16.61 -0.29
N ARG A 378 20.96 -15.43 0.21
CA ARG A 378 22.21 -15.23 0.98
C ARG A 378 21.98 -15.03 2.48
N LEU A 379 20.73 -14.88 2.89
CA LEU A 379 20.33 -14.73 4.30
C LEU A 379 20.09 -16.11 4.92
N GLY A 380 19.89 -16.17 6.24
CA GLY A 380 19.53 -17.37 7.00
C GLY A 380 19.98 -17.28 8.45
N GLY A 381 19.25 -17.92 9.35
CA GLY A 381 19.59 -18.04 10.78
C GLY A 381 19.54 -16.74 11.58
N LEU A 382 18.99 -15.65 11.04
CA LEU A 382 19.00 -14.33 11.67
C LEU A 382 18.19 -14.26 12.99
N ILE A 383 17.31 -15.21 13.27
CA ILE A 383 16.55 -15.26 14.53
C ILE A 383 17.46 -15.24 15.78
N HIS A 384 18.64 -15.82 15.67
CA HIS A 384 19.60 -15.88 16.78
C HIS A 384 20.38 -14.57 16.97
N ARG A 385 20.52 -13.77 15.91
CA ARG A 385 21.27 -12.50 15.92
C ARG A 385 20.35 -11.29 16.05
N MET A 386 19.12 -11.40 15.52
CA MET A 386 18.13 -10.33 15.45
C MET A 386 16.80 -10.78 16.10
N PRO A 387 16.76 -11.19 17.38
CA PRO A 387 15.55 -11.75 17.99
C PRO A 387 14.39 -10.77 18.09
N TRP A 388 14.64 -9.48 18.33
CA TRP A 388 13.58 -8.46 18.36
C TRP A 388 12.98 -8.21 16.98
N ALA A 389 13.83 -8.02 15.97
CA ALA A 389 13.36 -7.85 14.59
C ALA A 389 12.59 -9.11 14.14
N ALA A 390 13.09 -10.31 14.45
CA ALA A 390 12.41 -11.56 14.11
C ALA A 390 11.03 -11.66 14.77
N ALA A 391 10.92 -11.40 16.08
CA ALA A 391 9.65 -11.50 16.80
C ALA A 391 8.61 -10.48 16.29
N LEU A 392 9.01 -9.22 16.06
CA LEU A 392 8.10 -8.17 15.58
C LEU A 392 7.70 -8.40 14.12
N MET A 393 8.63 -8.82 13.26
CA MET A 393 8.31 -9.18 11.88
C MET A 393 7.41 -10.42 11.78
N LEU A 394 7.51 -11.35 12.71
CA LEU A 394 6.59 -12.51 12.76
C LEU A 394 5.14 -12.04 12.90
N VAL A 395 4.88 -11.04 13.73
CA VAL A 395 3.53 -10.45 13.84
C VAL A 395 3.05 -9.93 12.49
N GLY A 396 3.89 -9.21 11.75
CA GLY A 396 3.57 -8.70 10.41
C GLY A 396 3.32 -9.82 9.39
N VAL A 397 4.16 -10.86 9.43
CA VAL A 397 4.04 -12.05 8.56
C VAL A 397 2.74 -12.81 8.82
N LEU A 398 2.38 -13.05 10.08
CA LEU A 398 1.13 -13.72 10.45
C LEU A 398 -0.09 -12.85 10.10
N SER A 399 0.04 -11.53 10.26
CA SER A 399 -1.02 -10.57 9.88
C SER A 399 -1.33 -10.61 8.39
N ILE A 400 -0.33 -10.47 7.53
CA ILE A 400 -0.52 -10.47 6.07
C ILE A 400 -0.89 -11.85 5.51
N SER A 401 -0.59 -12.91 6.23
CA SER A 401 -1.00 -14.28 5.88
C SER A 401 -2.47 -14.58 6.22
N GLY A 402 -3.23 -13.59 6.69
CA GLY A 402 -4.63 -13.78 7.07
C GLY A 402 -4.83 -14.79 8.21
N LEU A 403 -3.93 -14.84 9.19
CA LEU A 403 -4.02 -15.80 10.30
C LEU A 403 -4.65 -15.15 11.54
N PRO A 404 -5.70 -15.76 12.14
CA PRO A 404 -6.25 -15.29 13.40
C PRO A 404 -5.23 -15.44 14.54
N PRO A 405 -5.21 -14.56 15.55
CA PRO A 405 -6.12 -13.48 15.83
C PRO A 405 -5.69 -12.11 15.24
N PHE A 406 -4.82 -12.09 14.25
CA PHE A 406 -4.27 -10.85 13.68
C PHE A 406 -5.25 -10.15 12.74
N ASN A 407 -4.96 -8.89 12.48
CA ASN A 407 -5.85 -7.97 11.77
C ASN A 407 -6.14 -8.37 10.30
N GLY A 408 -5.18 -8.96 9.57
CA GLY A 408 -5.38 -9.39 8.18
C GLY A 408 -6.52 -10.38 8.03
N PHE A 409 -6.61 -11.36 8.97
CA PHE A 409 -7.70 -12.34 8.99
C PHE A 409 -9.08 -11.68 9.02
N VAL A 410 -9.28 -10.69 9.87
CA VAL A 410 -10.61 -10.07 10.07
C VAL A 410 -11.13 -9.48 8.76
N SER A 411 -10.33 -8.69 8.06
CA SER A 411 -10.75 -8.04 6.81
C SER A 411 -10.96 -9.03 5.66
N GLU A 412 -10.10 -10.04 5.53
CA GLU A 412 -10.27 -11.09 4.51
C GLU A 412 -11.48 -11.97 4.82
N TRP A 413 -11.72 -12.29 6.07
CA TRP A 413 -12.90 -13.03 6.51
C TRP A 413 -14.20 -12.26 6.21
N LEU A 414 -14.25 -10.94 6.49
CA LEU A 414 -15.40 -10.10 6.11
C LEU A 414 -15.63 -10.09 4.60
N LEU A 415 -14.56 -10.00 3.80
CA LEU A 415 -14.64 -10.04 2.35
C LEU A 415 -15.20 -11.40 1.87
N LEU A 416 -14.74 -12.51 2.42
CA LEU A 416 -15.25 -13.85 2.11
C LEU A 416 -16.72 -14.00 2.53
N GLN A 417 -17.14 -13.42 3.67
CA GLN A 417 -18.55 -13.40 4.08
C GLN A 417 -19.42 -12.66 3.03
N ALA A 418 -18.94 -11.56 2.45
CA ALA A 418 -19.66 -10.85 1.40
C ALA A 418 -19.91 -11.74 0.16
N PHE A 419 -18.96 -12.59 -0.21
CA PHE A 419 -19.15 -13.59 -1.27
C PHE A 419 -20.16 -14.68 -0.88
N LEU A 420 -20.03 -15.24 0.32
CA LEU A 420 -20.86 -16.36 0.78
C LEU A 420 -22.32 -15.95 1.03
N LEU A 421 -22.56 -14.71 1.41
CA LEU A 421 -23.90 -14.19 1.72
C LEU A 421 -24.61 -13.59 0.49
N SER A 422 -24.02 -13.67 -0.70
CA SER A 422 -24.49 -13.01 -1.93
C SER A 422 -25.44 -13.78 -2.85
N PRO A 423 -26.10 -14.90 -2.48
CA PRO A 423 -26.98 -15.61 -3.40
C PRO A 423 -28.18 -14.76 -3.83
N GLY A 424 -28.59 -14.88 -5.10
CA GLY A 424 -29.81 -14.28 -5.61
C GLY A 424 -29.70 -12.88 -6.19
N LEU A 425 -28.59 -12.58 -6.86
CA LEU A 425 -28.51 -11.40 -7.72
C LEU A 425 -29.36 -11.59 -8.98
N PRO A 426 -30.00 -10.53 -9.52
CA PRO A 426 -30.89 -10.63 -10.68
C PRO A 426 -30.18 -11.12 -11.96
N ASN A 427 -28.85 -10.89 -12.05
CA ASN A 427 -28.06 -11.24 -13.22
C ASN A 427 -27.38 -12.60 -13.04
N SER A 428 -27.77 -13.60 -13.85
CA SER A 428 -27.24 -14.96 -13.79
C SER A 428 -25.73 -15.05 -14.04
N TYR A 429 -25.16 -14.20 -14.91
CA TYR A 429 -23.73 -14.18 -15.18
C TYR A 429 -22.92 -13.72 -13.95
N ILE A 430 -23.44 -12.71 -13.24
CA ILE A 430 -22.79 -12.23 -11.99
C ILE A 430 -22.89 -13.32 -10.92
N ASN A 431 -24.04 -14.00 -10.80
CA ASN A 431 -24.20 -15.13 -9.87
C ASN A 431 -23.20 -16.26 -10.13
N MET A 432 -22.82 -16.51 -11.37
CA MET A 432 -21.77 -17.48 -11.72
C MET A 432 -20.36 -16.95 -11.45
N LEU A 433 -20.13 -15.65 -11.60
CA LEU A 433 -18.83 -15.03 -11.36
C LEU A 433 -18.44 -15.04 -9.88
N ILE A 434 -19.40 -14.87 -8.98
CA ILE A 434 -19.14 -14.72 -7.54
C ILE A 434 -18.43 -15.94 -6.92
N PRO A 435 -18.87 -17.20 -7.11
CA PRO A 435 -18.16 -18.36 -6.60
C PRO A 435 -16.73 -18.50 -7.17
N VAL A 436 -16.55 -18.17 -8.45
CA VAL A 436 -15.23 -18.18 -9.10
C VAL A 436 -14.32 -17.11 -8.46
N ALA A 437 -14.87 -15.92 -8.23
CA ALA A 437 -14.15 -14.86 -7.57
C ALA A 437 -13.75 -15.25 -6.13
N ALA A 438 -14.66 -15.86 -5.37
CA ALA A 438 -14.37 -16.36 -4.03
C ALA A 438 -13.25 -17.43 -4.03
N ALA A 439 -13.28 -18.35 -5.01
CA ALA A 439 -12.23 -19.36 -5.17
C ALA A 439 -10.86 -18.74 -5.51
N LEU A 440 -10.84 -17.71 -6.38
CA LEU A 440 -9.59 -17.00 -6.70
C LEU A 440 -9.04 -16.21 -5.51
N ILE A 441 -9.88 -15.61 -4.68
CA ILE A 441 -9.46 -14.94 -3.44
C ILE A 441 -8.92 -15.97 -2.44
N ALA A 442 -9.59 -17.11 -2.27
CA ALA A 442 -9.09 -18.19 -1.41
C ALA A 442 -7.73 -18.72 -1.89
N LEU A 443 -7.54 -18.84 -3.21
CA LEU A 443 -6.25 -19.19 -3.81
C LEU A 443 -5.19 -18.12 -3.52
N ALA A 444 -5.52 -16.84 -3.69
CA ALA A 444 -4.60 -15.74 -3.39
C ALA A 444 -4.17 -15.75 -1.92
N ALA A 445 -5.11 -15.92 -0.98
CA ALA A 445 -4.83 -16.01 0.45
C ALA A 445 -3.92 -17.20 0.81
N ALA A 446 -4.17 -18.38 0.21
CA ALA A 446 -3.31 -19.56 0.41
C ALA A 446 -1.89 -19.33 -0.12
N LEU A 447 -1.74 -18.70 -1.29
CA LEU A 447 -0.44 -18.35 -1.85
C LEU A 447 0.24 -17.24 -1.04
N ALA A 448 -0.50 -16.28 -0.47
CA ALA A 448 0.05 -15.25 0.41
C ALA A 448 0.69 -15.87 1.67
N ALA A 449 -0.01 -16.82 2.30
CA ALA A 449 0.55 -17.57 3.43
C ALA A 449 1.83 -18.34 3.03
N TYR A 450 1.82 -18.99 1.86
CA TYR A 450 3.01 -19.66 1.32
C TYR A 450 4.19 -18.69 1.10
N VAL A 451 3.92 -17.52 0.52
CA VAL A 451 4.94 -16.47 0.29
C VAL A 451 5.54 -16.00 1.61
N MET A 452 4.71 -15.83 2.63
CA MET A 452 5.18 -15.34 3.94
C MET A 452 5.95 -16.41 4.74
N VAL A 453 5.61 -17.68 4.59
CA VAL A 453 6.42 -18.80 5.12
C VAL A 453 7.79 -18.80 4.45
N LYS A 454 7.86 -18.65 3.12
CA LYS A 454 9.12 -18.48 2.39
C LYS A 454 9.91 -17.29 2.93
N PHE A 455 9.29 -16.12 2.99
CA PHE A 455 9.93 -14.88 3.41
C PHE A 455 10.55 -15.02 4.81
N TYR A 456 9.74 -15.40 5.79
CA TYR A 456 10.21 -15.52 7.18
C TYR A 456 11.18 -16.69 7.36
N GLY A 457 10.86 -17.84 6.82
CA GLY A 457 11.64 -19.07 6.98
C GLY A 457 13.05 -18.96 6.41
N ILE A 458 13.18 -18.40 5.21
CA ILE A 458 14.49 -18.26 4.55
C ILE A 458 15.36 -17.21 5.24
N ILE A 459 14.78 -16.12 5.72
CA ILE A 459 15.53 -15.01 6.33
C ILE A 459 15.94 -15.36 7.78
N PHE A 460 15.00 -15.80 8.59
CA PHE A 460 15.22 -15.92 10.04
C PHE A 460 15.58 -17.31 10.51
N LEU A 461 15.08 -18.36 9.84
CA LEU A 461 15.31 -19.75 10.28
C LEU A 461 16.52 -20.37 9.57
N GLY A 462 16.86 -21.59 9.99
CA GLY A 462 17.99 -22.33 9.44
C GLY A 462 19.36 -21.84 9.95
N GLN A 463 20.35 -21.93 9.09
CA GLN A 463 21.75 -21.58 9.37
C GLN A 463 22.21 -20.37 8.55
N PRO A 464 23.12 -19.53 9.07
CA PRO A 464 23.74 -18.45 8.29
C PRO A 464 24.42 -18.98 7.03
N ARG A 465 24.13 -18.38 5.88
CA ARG A 465 24.74 -18.80 4.59
C ARG A 465 26.06 -18.12 4.31
N GLU A 466 26.22 -16.90 4.80
CA GLU A 466 27.42 -16.08 4.63
C GLU A 466 28.04 -15.79 6.00
N GLN A 467 29.38 -15.81 6.11
CA GLN A 467 30.08 -15.49 7.36
C GLN A 467 29.77 -14.07 7.88
N ALA A 468 29.52 -13.13 6.98
CA ALA A 468 29.16 -11.76 7.35
C ALA A 468 27.90 -11.69 8.25
N LEU A 469 26.99 -12.67 8.16
CA LEU A 469 25.79 -12.73 8.98
C LEU A 469 26.06 -13.05 10.47
N GLU A 470 27.24 -13.59 10.77
CA GLU A 470 27.64 -13.85 12.16
C GLU A 470 27.87 -12.55 12.95
N HIS A 471 28.12 -11.44 12.27
CA HIS A 471 28.32 -10.12 12.85
C HIS A 471 27.07 -9.24 12.80
N ALA A 472 25.94 -9.76 12.29
CA ALA A 472 24.69 -9.01 12.26
C ALA A 472 24.24 -8.62 13.67
N HIS A 473 23.81 -7.38 13.83
CA HIS A 473 23.30 -6.82 15.08
C HIS A 473 21.78 -6.61 14.98
N ASP A 474 21.10 -6.68 16.12
CA ASP A 474 19.65 -6.45 16.16
C ASP A 474 19.31 -4.95 16.04
N ALA A 475 18.06 -4.67 15.73
CA ALA A 475 17.49 -3.33 15.60
C ALA A 475 17.82 -2.44 16.81
N GLY A 476 18.15 -1.18 16.55
CA GLY A 476 18.36 -0.17 17.58
C GLY A 476 17.08 0.21 18.33
N ILE A 477 17.19 0.97 19.42
CA ILE A 477 16.02 1.31 20.26
C ILE A 477 14.91 2.04 19.47
N TRP A 478 15.25 3.02 18.64
CA TRP A 478 14.30 3.76 17.82
C TRP A 478 13.63 2.86 16.77
N GLU A 479 14.41 1.96 16.18
CA GLU A 479 13.89 0.97 15.23
C GLU A 479 12.94 0.00 15.92
N ARG A 480 13.28 -0.49 17.13
CA ARG A 480 12.40 -1.38 17.93
C ARG A 480 11.09 -0.71 18.32
N ILE A 481 11.12 0.58 18.70
CA ILE A 481 9.92 1.34 19.05
C ILE A 481 9.02 1.47 17.81
N GLY A 482 9.58 1.83 16.65
CA GLY A 482 8.83 1.94 15.41
C GLY A 482 8.21 0.61 14.96
N LEU A 483 9.00 -0.48 14.96
CA LEU A 483 8.52 -1.84 14.68
C LEU A 483 7.44 -2.27 15.69
N GLY A 484 7.68 -2.01 16.99
CA GLY A 484 6.76 -2.35 18.08
C GLY A 484 5.42 -1.65 17.97
N TRP A 485 5.40 -0.37 17.59
CA TRP A 485 4.16 0.38 17.35
C TRP A 485 3.31 -0.24 16.26
N LEU A 486 3.93 -0.53 15.11
CA LEU A 486 3.21 -1.13 13.99
C LEU A 486 2.75 -2.56 14.28
N ALA A 487 3.56 -3.34 15.00
CA ALA A 487 3.17 -4.67 15.47
C ALA A 487 2.00 -4.60 16.48
N LEU A 488 2.04 -3.64 17.41
CA LEU A 488 0.93 -3.39 18.33
C LEU A 488 -0.35 -3.04 17.58
N GLY A 489 -0.26 -2.22 16.52
CA GLY A 489 -1.38 -1.90 15.64
C GLY A 489 -1.97 -3.16 14.98
N CYS A 490 -1.13 -4.07 14.47
CA CYS A 490 -1.58 -5.33 13.89
C CYS A 490 -2.35 -6.20 14.90
N VAL A 491 -1.89 -6.26 16.14
CA VAL A 491 -2.54 -7.01 17.23
C VAL A 491 -3.83 -6.31 17.68
N ALA A 492 -3.79 -5.01 17.93
CA ALA A 492 -4.95 -4.24 18.42
C ALA A 492 -6.10 -4.26 17.42
N LEU A 493 -5.82 -4.01 16.13
CA LEU A 493 -6.80 -4.11 15.07
C LEU A 493 -7.35 -5.54 14.89
N GLY A 494 -6.57 -6.57 15.18
CA GLY A 494 -7.05 -7.96 15.16
C GLY A 494 -7.97 -8.31 16.32
N LEU A 495 -7.70 -7.77 17.52
CA LEU A 495 -8.44 -8.10 18.74
C LEU A 495 -9.68 -7.26 18.99
N ALA A 496 -9.76 -6.06 18.41
CA ALA A 496 -10.88 -5.14 18.61
C ALA A 496 -11.66 -4.81 17.32
N PRO A 497 -12.04 -5.81 16.48
CA PRO A 497 -12.67 -5.55 15.19
C PRO A 497 -14.02 -4.86 15.30
N VAL A 498 -14.82 -5.22 16.28
CA VAL A 498 -16.17 -4.64 16.49
C VAL A 498 -16.09 -3.12 16.67
N PHE A 499 -15.13 -2.67 17.49
CA PHE A 499 -14.93 -1.23 17.72
C PHE A 499 -14.51 -0.50 16.44
N VAL A 500 -13.60 -1.10 15.68
CA VAL A 500 -13.14 -0.51 14.40
C VAL A 500 -14.29 -0.42 13.39
N ILE A 501 -15.10 -1.47 13.26
CA ILE A 501 -16.25 -1.50 12.35
C ILE A 501 -17.27 -0.42 12.70
N GLN A 502 -17.55 -0.20 13.99
CA GLN A 502 -18.43 0.89 14.43
C GLN A 502 -17.91 2.27 14.00
N GLN A 503 -16.60 2.46 14.00
CA GLN A 503 -16.00 3.71 13.48
C GLN A 503 -16.08 3.79 11.95
N LEU A 504 -15.95 2.68 11.24
CA LEU A 504 -16.09 2.65 9.79
C LEU A 504 -17.53 2.91 9.31
N ASP A 505 -18.54 2.70 10.16
CA ASP A 505 -19.94 3.00 9.82
C ASP A 505 -20.16 4.48 9.46
N PHE A 506 -19.41 5.42 10.05
CA PHE A 506 -19.47 6.83 9.64
C PHE A 506 -19.07 7.02 8.17
N VAL A 507 -18.08 6.26 7.70
CA VAL A 507 -17.61 6.31 6.30
C VAL A 507 -18.59 5.62 5.37
N THR A 508 -19.08 4.43 5.73
CA THR A 508 -20.02 3.69 4.89
C THR A 508 -21.35 4.39 4.75
N GLN A 509 -21.83 5.02 5.83
CA GLN A 509 -23.04 5.87 5.80
C GLN A 509 -22.85 7.09 4.89
N LEU A 510 -21.66 7.73 4.91
CA LEU A 510 -21.37 8.85 4.01
C LEU A 510 -21.41 8.43 2.53
N LEU A 511 -20.80 7.26 2.18
CA LEU A 511 -20.59 6.88 0.80
C LEU A 511 -21.78 6.15 0.15
N ILE A 512 -22.49 5.31 0.90
CA ILE A 512 -23.59 4.47 0.38
C ILE A 512 -24.89 4.59 1.17
N GLY A 513 -24.98 5.49 2.15
CA GLY A 513 -26.17 5.72 2.97
C GLY A 513 -26.50 4.57 3.93
N GLN A 514 -25.64 3.58 4.09
CA GLN A 514 -25.86 2.39 4.89
C GLN A 514 -24.60 2.04 5.68
N GLY A 515 -24.78 1.50 6.89
CA GLY A 515 -23.71 0.93 7.71
C GLY A 515 -24.05 -0.51 8.09
N LEU A 516 -23.12 -1.23 8.69
CA LEU A 516 -23.41 -2.55 9.26
C LEU A 516 -24.27 -2.46 10.53
N GLY A 517 -24.37 -1.28 11.10
CA GLY A 517 -25.23 -0.98 12.25
C GLY A 517 -24.89 -1.80 13.50
N ASN A 518 -25.92 -2.06 14.33
CA ASN A 518 -25.80 -2.88 15.54
C ASN A 518 -25.72 -4.41 15.27
N SER A 519 -25.20 -4.83 14.12
CA SER A 519 -25.05 -6.24 13.79
C SER A 519 -24.12 -6.99 14.75
N ALA A 520 -23.32 -6.27 15.54
CA ALA A 520 -22.49 -6.86 16.59
C ALA A 520 -23.29 -6.98 17.91
N SER A 521 -23.64 -8.18 18.30
CA SER A 521 -24.18 -8.48 19.63
C SER A 521 -23.09 -8.35 20.72
N GLY A 522 -22.65 -7.10 20.98
CA GLY A 522 -21.60 -6.79 21.96
C GLY A 522 -20.19 -6.76 21.37
N TRP A 523 -19.20 -6.34 22.19
CA TRP A 523 -17.81 -6.13 21.78
C TRP A 523 -17.01 -7.43 21.53
N LEU A 524 -17.53 -8.55 22.01
CA LEU A 524 -16.79 -9.84 22.06
C LEU A 524 -16.97 -10.67 20.79
N PHE A 525 -18.11 -10.57 20.12
CA PHE A 525 -18.44 -11.33 18.93
C PHE A 525 -18.67 -10.43 17.73
N LEU A 526 -18.00 -10.73 16.65
CA LEU A 526 -18.21 -10.10 15.35
C LEU A 526 -19.20 -10.95 14.55
N THR A 527 -20.38 -10.38 14.28
CA THR A 527 -21.43 -10.96 13.43
C THR A 527 -21.67 -10.03 12.26
N PRO A 528 -21.30 -10.43 11.02
CA PRO A 528 -21.27 -9.49 9.89
C PRO A 528 -22.64 -9.05 9.40
N VAL A 529 -23.64 -9.94 9.35
CA VAL A 529 -24.99 -9.64 8.83
C VAL A 529 -26.09 -10.27 9.70
N ASP A 530 -25.91 -11.53 10.13
CA ASP A 530 -26.92 -12.30 10.86
C ASP A 530 -26.26 -13.17 11.92
N THR A 531 -26.85 -13.17 13.13
CA THR A 531 -26.36 -13.94 14.28
C THR A 531 -26.44 -15.46 14.08
N GLU A 532 -27.31 -15.95 13.17
CA GLU A 532 -27.49 -17.36 12.94
C GLU A 532 -26.43 -17.99 12.01
N ARG A 533 -25.67 -17.18 11.26
CA ARG A 533 -24.84 -17.70 10.18
C ARG A 533 -23.33 -17.78 10.48
N ALA A 534 -22.72 -16.76 11.02
CA ALA A 534 -21.30 -16.78 11.32
C ALA A 534 -20.94 -15.73 12.36
N SER A 535 -20.33 -16.14 13.43
CA SER A 535 -19.74 -15.25 14.42
C SER A 535 -18.28 -15.60 14.64
N TYR A 536 -17.46 -14.57 14.80
CA TYR A 536 -16.04 -14.71 15.10
C TYR A 536 -15.69 -13.91 16.35
N SER A 537 -14.98 -14.55 17.28
CA SER A 537 -14.44 -13.88 18.46
C SER A 537 -12.92 -14.00 18.49
N PRO A 538 -12.18 -12.93 18.18
CA PRO A 538 -10.72 -12.95 18.22
C PRO A 538 -10.18 -13.22 19.63
N VAL A 539 -10.89 -12.75 20.66
CA VAL A 539 -10.49 -12.94 22.06
C VAL A 539 -10.61 -14.42 22.46
N PHE A 540 -11.73 -15.09 22.13
CA PHE A 540 -11.86 -16.53 22.37
C PHE A 540 -10.83 -17.34 21.59
N PHE A 541 -10.56 -16.96 20.33
CA PHE A 541 -9.54 -17.63 19.54
C PHE A 541 -8.15 -17.48 20.19
N LEU A 542 -7.78 -16.27 20.61
CA LEU A 542 -6.53 -16.01 21.32
C LEU A 542 -6.44 -16.84 22.61
N LEU A 543 -7.52 -16.84 23.42
CA LEU A 543 -7.56 -17.61 24.66
C LEU A 543 -7.45 -19.12 24.40
N ALA A 544 -8.07 -19.62 23.32
CA ALA A 544 -7.94 -21.02 22.92
C ALA A 544 -6.50 -21.37 22.54
N VAL A 545 -5.84 -20.54 21.74
CA VAL A 545 -4.42 -20.74 21.38
C VAL A 545 -3.53 -20.71 22.62
N LEU A 546 -3.68 -19.71 23.49
CA LEU A 546 -2.91 -19.60 24.73
C LEU A 546 -3.20 -20.77 25.67
N GLY A 547 -4.45 -21.20 25.76
CA GLY A 547 -4.87 -22.36 26.53
C GLY A 547 -4.21 -23.66 26.05
N VAL A 548 -4.22 -23.90 24.74
CA VAL A 548 -3.55 -25.06 24.14
C VAL A 548 -2.05 -25.01 24.39
N MET A 549 -1.42 -23.85 24.23
CA MET A 549 0.01 -23.66 24.51
C MET A 549 0.32 -23.93 25.99
N LEU A 550 -0.50 -23.40 26.89
CA LEU A 550 -0.34 -23.61 28.34
C LEU A 550 -0.50 -25.07 28.71
N VAL A 551 -1.59 -25.73 28.27
CA VAL A 551 -1.86 -27.15 28.52
C VAL A 551 -0.73 -28.03 27.99
N THR A 552 -0.28 -27.78 26.76
CA THR A 552 0.85 -28.48 26.15
C THR A 552 2.12 -28.30 26.98
N SER A 553 2.43 -27.05 27.35
CA SER A 553 3.61 -26.73 28.18
C SER A 553 3.55 -27.43 29.54
N LEU A 554 2.41 -27.35 30.23
CA LEU A 554 2.20 -28.02 31.53
C LEU A 554 2.30 -29.53 31.41
N THR A 555 1.72 -30.11 30.35
CA THR A 555 1.77 -31.55 30.08
C THR A 555 3.21 -32.02 29.87
N VAL A 556 3.95 -31.32 28.99
CA VAL A 556 5.36 -31.62 28.73
C VAL A 556 6.18 -31.47 30.03
N HIS A 557 5.95 -30.40 30.79
CA HIS A 557 6.66 -30.18 32.04
C HIS A 557 6.34 -31.28 33.07
N ARG A 558 5.08 -31.71 33.22
CA ARG A 558 4.63 -32.73 34.17
C ARG A 558 5.13 -34.11 33.80
N PHE A 559 5.02 -34.53 32.53
CA PHE A 559 5.37 -35.88 32.09
C PHE A 559 6.85 -36.06 31.76
N TYR A 560 7.52 -35.00 31.28
CA TYR A 560 8.93 -35.05 30.93
C TYR A 560 9.84 -34.34 31.96
N HIS A 561 9.31 -34.03 33.14
CA HIS A 561 10.02 -33.47 34.31
C HIS A 561 10.81 -32.20 34.01
N GLY A 562 10.31 -31.35 33.09
CA GLY A 562 10.93 -30.09 32.69
C GLY A 562 12.30 -30.24 32.03
N ARG A 563 12.73 -31.46 31.69
CA ARG A 563 14.04 -31.69 31.04
C ARG A 563 13.97 -31.27 29.60
N LEU A 564 14.58 -30.15 29.29
CA LEU A 564 14.83 -29.72 27.91
C LEU A 564 15.92 -30.61 27.33
N ARG A 565 15.55 -31.50 26.41
CA ARG A 565 16.52 -32.24 25.62
C ARG A 565 17.01 -31.38 24.49
N ARG A 566 18.24 -30.89 24.56
CA ARG A 566 18.91 -30.24 23.45
C ARG A 566 19.69 -31.31 22.69
N GLY A 567 19.46 -31.39 21.40
CA GLY A 567 20.19 -32.28 20.48
C GLY A 567 20.46 -31.52 19.19
N PRO A 568 21.34 -32.03 18.31
CA PRO A 568 21.52 -31.49 16.97
C PRO A 568 20.19 -31.58 16.22
N ALA A 569 20.02 -30.70 15.19
CA ALA A 569 18.88 -30.79 14.30
C ALA A 569 18.85 -32.18 13.61
N TRP A 570 17.66 -32.61 13.21
CA TRP A 570 17.50 -33.86 12.46
C TRP A 570 18.28 -33.77 11.15
N ASP A 571 19.17 -34.73 10.91
CA ASP A 571 20.15 -34.71 9.81
C ASP A 571 19.94 -35.82 8.76
N CYS A 572 18.87 -36.62 8.87
CA CYS A 572 18.61 -37.77 8.01
C CYS A 572 19.84 -38.72 7.87
N GLY A 573 20.69 -38.82 8.93
CA GLY A 573 21.92 -39.60 8.89
C GLY A 573 23.16 -38.87 8.34
N PHE A 574 23.09 -37.58 8.07
CA PHE A 574 24.22 -36.74 7.70
C PHE A 574 24.75 -35.96 8.92
N PRO A 575 25.81 -36.40 9.57
CA PRO A 575 26.27 -35.82 10.84
C PRO A 575 26.87 -34.41 10.74
N ALA A 576 27.19 -33.94 9.53
CA ALA A 576 27.80 -32.64 9.29
C ALA A 576 26.92 -31.79 8.39
N GLN A 577 25.77 -31.32 8.90
CA GLN A 577 24.92 -30.39 8.17
C GLN A 577 25.63 -29.06 7.93
N THR A 578 25.52 -28.58 6.72
CA THR A 578 26.05 -27.27 6.31
C THR A 578 24.91 -26.35 5.88
N ALA A 579 25.17 -25.03 5.81
CA ALA A 579 24.23 -24.03 5.32
C ALA A 579 23.73 -24.30 3.88
N ARG A 580 24.42 -25.15 3.11
CA ARG A 580 24.01 -25.60 1.76
C ARG A 580 22.88 -26.65 1.78
N MET A 581 22.65 -27.32 2.91
CA MET A 581 21.67 -28.40 3.07
C MET A 581 20.33 -27.88 3.61
N GLN A 582 19.97 -26.66 3.24
CA GLN A 582 18.71 -26.02 3.61
C GLN A 582 18.04 -25.41 2.37
N ASP A 583 16.72 -25.25 2.45
CA ASP A 583 15.93 -24.73 1.34
C ASP A 583 16.36 -23.31 0.96
N THR A 584 16.32 -22.98 -0.32
CA THR A 584 16.67 -21.66 -0.84
C THR A 584 15.42 -20.89 -1.26
N ALA A 585 15.53 -19.58 -1.38
CA ALA A 585 14.44 -18.75 -1.90
C ALA A 585 14.02 -19.21 -3.32
N GLU A 586 14.97 -19.67 -4.12
CA GLU A 586 14.74 -20.18 -5.47
C GLU A 586 14.09 -21.56 -5.47
N GLY A 587 14.56 -22.48 -4.62
CA GLY A 587 13.99 -23.82 -4.46
C GLY A 587 12.55 -23.74 -3.97
N PHE A 588 12.30 -22.90 -2.97
CA PHE A 588 10.95 -22.69 -2.44
C PHE A 588 9.97 -22.10 -3.48
N GLY A 589 10.44 -21.22 -4.38
CA GLY A 589 9.61 -20.66 -5.47
C GLY A 589 9.42 -21.60 -6.66
N GLN A 590 10.17 -22.72 -6.76
CA GLN A 590 10.17 -23.58 -7.94
C GLN A 590 8.81 -24.25 -8.25
N PRO A 591 8.04 -24.79 -7.28
CA PRO A 591 6.72 -25.34 -7.55
C PRO A 591 5.78 -24.32 -8.21
N ILE A 592 5.79 -23.08 -7.73
CA ILE A 592 4.96 -22.02 -8.28
C ILE A 592 5.38 -21.68 -9.71
N ARG A 593 6.69 -21.59 -9.98
CA ARG A 593 7.21 -21.37 -11.34
C ARG A 593 6.76 -22.45 -12.33
N ARG A 594 6.72 -23.71 -11.90
CA ARG A 594 6.29 -24.83 -12.75
C ARG A 594 4.78 -24.86 -12.98
N ILE A 595 3.99 -24.65 -11.92
CA ILE A 595 2.52 -24.67 -12.02
C ILE A 595 2.01 -23.53 -12.90
N PHE A 596 2.61 -22.35 -12.75
CA PHE A 596 2.20 -21.12 -13.44
C PHE A 596 3.19 -20.70 -14.55
N GLU A 597 3.91 -21.64 -15.13
CA GLU A 597 4.89 -21.40 -16.20
C GLU A 597 4.34 -20.52 -17.35
N PRO A 598 3.06 -20.62 -17.79
CA PRO A 598 2.55 -19.76 -18.83
C PRO A 598 2.63 -18.26 -18.55
N PHE A 599 2.70 -17.85 -17.27
CA PHE A 599 2.77 -16.44 -16.87
C PHE A 599 4.21 -15.93 -16.73
N PHE A 600 5.21 -16.83 -16.62
CA PHE A 600 6.60 -16.49 -16.41
C PHE A 600 7.44 -16.71 -17.66
N LYS A 601 8.38 -15.79 -17.93
CA LYS A 601 9.52 -16.07 -18.79
C LYS A 601 10.67 -16.53 -17.89
N ILE A 602 10.93 -17.85 -17.93
CA ILE A 602 11.95 -18.47 -17.08
C ILE A 602 13.24 -18.58 -17.91
N GLU A 603 14.31 -17.97 -17.41
CA GLU A 603 15.67 -18.18 -17.89
C GLU A 603 16.45 -18.87 -16.76
N SER A 604 16.92 -20.08 -16.99
CA SER A 604 17.68 -20.84 -15.97
C SER A 604 18.96 -21.40 -16.57
N GLU A 605 20.06 -21.14 -15.87
CA GLU A 605 21.33 -21.83 -16.09
C GLU A 605 21.42 -23.00 -15.11
N LEU A 606 21.38 -24.21 -15.64
CA LEU A 606 21.47 -25.43 -14.86
C LEU A 606 22.93 -25.89 -14.81
N PRO A 607 23.49 -26.20 -13.63
CA PRO A 607 24.83 -26.73 -13.54
C PRO A 607 24.88 -28.13 -14.14
N SER A 608 25.98 -28.38 -14.85
CA SER A 608 26.33 -29.69 -15.39
C SER A 608 27.11 -30.52 -14.33
N ALA A 609 27.03 -31.84 -14.43
CA ALA A 609 27.84 -32.75 -13.59
C ALA A 609 29.35 -32.61 -13.80
N PHE A 610 29.76 -31.94 -14.89
CA PHE A 610 31.17 -31.73 -15.25
C PHE A 610 31.70 -30.35 -14.89
N ASP A 611 30.84 -29.49 -14.31
CA ASP A 611 31.25 -28.13 -13.93
C ASP A 611 32.19 -28.17 -12.73
N THR A 612 33.31 -27.50 -12.81
CA THR A 612 34.29 -27.39 -11.72
C THR A 612 33.79 -26.47 -10.60
N GLN A 613 32.90 -25.52 -10.93
CA GLN A 613 32.22 -24.63 -10.00
C GLN A 613 30.73 -24.55 -10.36
N PRO A 614 29.92 -25.55 -9.96
CA PRO A 614 28.52 -25.61 -10.34
C PRO A 614 27.77 -24.42 -9.77
N ARG A 615 27.07 -23.69 -10.63
CA ARG A 615 26.19 -22.55 -10.25
C ARG A 615 24.82 -22.79 -10.81
N TYR A 616 23.83 -22.54 -10.00
CA TYR A 616 22.45 -22.41 -10.45
C TYR A 616 22.09 -20.92 -10.51
N HIS A 617 21.63 -20.47 -11.64
CA HIS A 617 21.06 -19.13 -11.79
C HIS A 617 19.68 -19.25 -12.43
N GLY A 618 18.66 -18.74 -11.72
CA GLY A 618 17.29 -18.72 -12.21
C GLY A 618 16.74 -17.31 -12.17
N ARG A 619 16.24 -16.82 -13.31
CA ARG A 619 15.55 -15.54 -13.41
C ARG A 619 14.16 -15.79 -13.96
N SER A 620 13.17 -15.16 -13.30
CA SER A 620 11.77 -15.21 -13.71
C SER A 620 11.33 -13.79 -14.05
N ASP A 621 11.12 -13.53 -15.32
CA ASP A 621 10.66 -12.24 -15.81
C ASP A 621 9.16 -12.29 -16.13
N ASP A 622 8.51 -11.14 -16.08
CA ASP A 622 7.10 -10.98 -16.39
C ASP A 622 6.86 -11.02 -17.90
N ARG A 623 6.02 -11.94 -18.37
CA ARG A 623 5.62 -11.99 -19.78
C ARG A 623 4.82 -10.76 -20.23
N PHE A 624 4.09 -10.09 -19.34
CA PHE A 624 3.40 -8.85 -19.66
C PHE A 624 4.37 -7.74 -20.05
N TRP A 625 5.58 -7.74 -19.46
CA TRP A 625 6.63 -6.82 -19.88
C TRP A 625 6.92 -6.94 -21.37
N PHE A 626 7.07 -8.15 -21.86
CA PHE A 626 7.40 -8.41 -23.26
C PHE A 626 6.18 -8.26 -24.19
N ALA A 627 4.99 -8.62 -23.73
CA ALA A 627 3.78 -8.60 -24.53
C ALA A 627 3.14 -7.20 -24.63
N LEU A 628 3.25 -6.38 -23.61
CA LEU A 628 2.57 -5.08 -23.53
C LEU A 628 3.55 -3.91 -23.48
N TYR A 629 4.46 -3.90 -22.51
CA TYR A 629 5.32 -2.72 -22.27
C TYR A 629 6.41 -2.53 -23.31
N LEU A 630 7.06 -3.60 -23.73
CA LEU A 630 8.12 -3.52 -24.74
C LEU A 630 7.60 -3.00 -26.09
N PRO A 631 6.45 -3.45 -26.62
CA PRO A 631 5.85 -2.86 -27.82
C PRO A 631 5.48 -1.39 -27.65
N ILE A 632 4.86 -1.02 -26.51
CA ILE A 632 4.52 0.38 -26.22
C ILE A 632 5.77 1.24 -26.20
N LYS A 633 6.84 0.78 -25.51
CA LYS A 633 8.14 1.46 -25.48
C LYS A 633 8.67 1.66 -26.88
N GLN A 634 8.70 0.62 -27.73
CA GLN A 634 9.19 0.69 -29.12
C GLN A 634 8.38 1.67 -29.97
N ILE A 635 7.05 1.68 -29.83
CA ILE A 635 6.17 2.64 -30.52
C ILE A 635 6.48 4.06 -30.05
N THR A 636 6.60 4.27 -28.72
CA THR A 636 6.90 5.59 -28.14
C THR A 636 8.26 6.10 -28.58
N GLU A 637 9.29 5.26 -28.59
CA GLU A 637 10.64 5.60 -29.09
C GLU A 637 10.61 5.98 -30.57
N LYS A 638 9.84 5.23 -31.38
CA LYS A 638 9.67 5.53 -32.81
C LYS A 638 8.94 6.86 -33.03
N LEU A 639 7.87 7.11 -32.29
CA LEU A 639 7.14 8.39 -32.32
C LEU A 639 8.03 9.54 -31.84
N SER A 640 8.76 9.35 -30.75
CA SER A 640 9.72 10.34 -30.22
C SER A 640 10.80 10.67 -31.24
N SER A 641 11.33 9.68 -31.98
CA SER A 641 12.30 9.93 -33.04
C SER A 641 11.71 10.76 -34.19
N TRP A 642 10.43 10.60 -34.50
CA TRP A 642 9.76 11.45 -35.51
C TRP A 642 9.55 12.87 -35.00
N VAL A 643 9.08 13.02 -33.75
CA VAL A 643 8.90 14.34 -33.14
C VAL A 643 10.22 15.07 -32.98
N SER A 644 11.32 14.37 -32.72
CA SER A 644 12.66 14.97 -32.64
C SER A 644 13.12 15.62 -33.94
N LEU A 645 12.55 15.24 -35.10
CA LEU A 645 12.79 15.91 -36.38
C LEU A 645 12.29 17.35 -36.40
N LEU A 646 11.36 17.71 -35.50
CA LEU A 646 10.88 19.08 -35.31
C LEU A 646 11.86 19.93 -34.47
N GLN A 647 12.80 19.31 -33.77
CA GLN A 647 13.80 19.97 -32.92
C GLN A 647 15.06 20.30 -33.68
N HIS A 648 15.04 21.37 -34.44
CA HIS A 648 16.17 21.81 -35.29
C HIS A 648 17.18 22.73 -34.58
N GLY A 649 16.91 23.14 -33.31
CA GLY A 649 17.76 24.06 -32.57
C GLY A 649 17.74 25.53 -33.11
N ARG A 650 16.86 25.86 -34.07
CA ARG A 650 16.76 27.17 -34.68
C ARG A 650 15.53 27.94 -34.18
N ILE A 651 15.75 29.02 -33.45
CA ILE A 651 14.69 29.80 -32.76
C ILE A 651 13.58 30.29 -33.69
N HIS A 652 13.94 30.68 -34.94
CA HIS A 652 12.97 31.15 -35.91
C HIS A 652 12.00 30.06 -36.39
N LEU A 653 12.41 28.79 -36.40
CA LEU A 653 11.50 27.67 -36.70
C LEU A 653 10.51 27.44 -35.56
N TYR A 654 10.95 27.54 -34.32
CA TYR A 654 10.04 27.41 -33.17
C TYR A 654 9.02 28.55 -33.14
N LEU A 655 9.44 29.79 -33.42
CA LEU A 655 8.54 30.93 -33.56
C LEU A 655 7.54 30.72 -34.70
N SER A 656 7.98 30.15 -35.83
CA SER A 656 7.08 29.79 -36.92
C SER A 656 6.05 28.74 -36.53
N TYR A 657 6.43 27.70 -35.77
CA TYR A 657 5.50 26.71 -35.26
C TYR A 657 4.45 27.36 -34.35
N THR A 658 4.89 28.19 -33.41
CA THR A 658 3.99 28.92 -32.50
C THR A 658 3.03 29.80 -33.28
N PHE A 659 3.52 30.55 -34.26
CA PHE A 659 2.71 31.42 -35.12
C PHE A 659 1.67 30.63 -35.92
N VAL A 660 2.08 29.55 -36.59
CA VAL A 660 1.16 28.69 -37.35
C VAL A 660 0.10 28.07 -36.43
N THR A 661 0.48 27.60 -35.24
CA THR A 661 -0.46 27.07 -34.28
C THR A 661 -1.47 28.10 -33.82
N LEU A 662 -1.02 29.34 -33.57
CA LEU A 662 -1.90 30.46 -33.19
C LEU A 662 -2.90 30.79 -34.33
N VAL A 663 -2.41 30.86 -35.57
CA VAL A 663 -3.27 31.15 -36.75
C VAL A 663 -4.31 30.04 -36.94
N VAL A 664 -3.90 28.78 -36.80
CA VAL A 664 -4.82 27.63 -36.88
C VAL A 664 -5.88 27.69 -35.77
N LEU A 665 -5.48 27.93 -34.52
CA LEU A 665 -6.45 28.08 -33.43
C LEU A 665 -7.42 29.22 -33.63
N LEU A 666 -6.93 30.39 -34.11
CA LEU A 666 -7.79 31.54 -34.42
C LEU A 666 -8.76 31.28 -35.59
N ALA A 667 -8.45 30.36 -36.49
CA ALA A 667 -9.34 29.96 -37.58
C ALA A 667 -10.46 29.01 -37.15
N PHE A 668 -10.32 28.37 -35.98
CA PHE A 668 -11.34 27.47 -35.40
C PHE A 668 -12.19 28.13 -34.30
N VAL A 669 -11.84 29.32 -33.85
CA VAL A 669 -12.63 30.17 -32.96
C VAL A 669 -13.49 31.14 -33.80
#